data_aded2abc067b37bf85519a6c107f43a9
#
_entry.id   aded2abc067b37bf85519a6c107f43a9
#
_cell.length_a   1.000
_cell.length_b   1.000
_cell.length_c   1.000
_cell.angle_alpha   90.00
_cell.angle_beta   90.00
_cell.angle_gamma   90.00
#
_symmetry.space_group_name_H-M   'P 1'
#
loop_
_entity.id
_entity.type
_entity.pdbx_description
1 polymer ?
#
loop_
_entity_poly.entity_id
_entity_poly.type
_entity_poly.pdbx_seq_one_letter_code
_entity_poly.pdbx_strand_id
1 'polypeptide(L)'
;MRGRLSSLCFCLFVSVIGLDASAASLSQQRQYYDEAKQALAKGDSGPYRRYQSALRDYPLEPYLAYDELTHRLKSASNQEVEKFLAEHGDLPQISWMKLRWLRLLAARGDWQTFTRYYDPKMNFTELDCLFTQYQLRNGLPGADAATERLWLVGKSQHNSCDPLFELWESKGLLTEDRRWKRTKLAVESGNYGVASFLVKRLPTLQSQGQLMIDVAQKPQMLRQSERFSPTSPAMADVVSIGLRRLARQDPEQALNLLDGYARRFAFSPEEKVAIARQIGLTLAKRFDSRALKVMAEYDPELRDNTVTEWRTRLLLRQGQWDEAYKLTQRFPDELANTNRWRYWQARSLQLAKPESKQAALLYQPVAEERDFYGFLSADRIQAPYKLNHQPLALDPKVVQKVRNTAGIRRALEFHDRGQIVDGRREWYHVSRLFSRDEMVAQARIAYEKEWYFPAIRTISQAQYWDDLDIRFPMAHRNALVQASRAREIHPSWAFAVTRQESAFMADARSHVGATGLMQLMPATAKETAKRFNIPLASPQQVLNPTTNIQLGTAYLSQIYGQFNGNRVLASAAYNAGPGRVRQWLRNAEHLSFDVWVENIPFDETRQYVQNVLTYSVIYGQKLNSPQPLVEWHERYFESQ
;
A
#
# COMPACT_ATOMS: atom_id res chain seq x y z
N MET A 1 -71.74 -25.72 -78.34
CA MET A 1 -70.63 -26.61 -78.79
C MET A 1 -69.41 -26.25 -77.95
N ARG A 2 -69.02 -27.22 -77.14
CA ARG A 2 -67.70 -27.44 -76.48
C ARG A 2 -66.96 -26.22 -75.93
N GLY A 3 -67.10 -26.02 -74.62
CA GLY A 3 -66.20 -25.23 -73.75
C GLY A 3 -64.96 -25.98 -73.39
N ARG A 4 -63.91 -25.25 -73.06
CA ARG A 4 -62.72 -25.78 -72.41
C ARG A 4 -62.54 -25.03 -71.10
N LEU A 5 -62.58 -25.78 -70.02
CA LEU A 5 -62.11 -25.36 -68.66
C LEU A 5 -60.60 -25.22 -68.71
N SER A 6 -60.09 -24.08 -68.25
CA SER A 6 -58.67 -23.90 -67.91
C SER A 6 -58.55 -23.85 -66.40
N SER A 7 -57.88 -24.87 -65.83
CA SER A 7 -57.48 -24.93 -64.43
C SER A 7 -56.34 -23.99 -64.10
N LEU A 8 -56.53 -22.98 -63.28
CA LEU A 8 -55.47 -22.17 -62.70
C LEU A 8 -54.90 -22.89 -61.45
N CYS A 9 -53.68 -23.40 -61.57
CA CYS A 9 -52.87 -23.82 -60.40
C CYS A 9 -52.37 -22.58 -59.69
N PHE A 10 -52.84 -22.35 -58.44
CA PHE A 10 -52.29 -21.33 -57.54
C PHE A 10 -51.08 -21.95 -56.80
N CYS A 11 -49.85 -21.64 -57.23
CA CYS A 11 -48.64 -21.97 -56.48
C CYS A 11 -48.52 -20.99 -55.27
N LEU A 12 -48.80 -21.47 -54.09
CA LEU A 12 -48.45 -20.77 -52.82
C LEU A 12 -46.93 -20.81 -52.66
N PHE A 13 -46.26 -19.69 -52.93
CA PHE A 13 -44.89 -19.45 -52.48
C PHE A 13 -44.93 -19.17 -50.98
N VAL A 14 -44.59 -20.18 -50.17
CA VAL A 14 -44.27 -19.98 -48.77
C VAL A 14 -42.88 -19.35 -48.74
N SER A 15 -42.84 -18.04 -48.59
CA SER A 15 -41.63 -17.31 -48.27
C SER A 15 -41.23 -17.69 -46.84
N VAL A 16 -40.27 -18.59 -46.69
CA VAL A 16 -39.55 -18.81 -45.42
C VAL A 16 -38.74 -17.54 -45.21
N ILE A 17 -39.31 -16.62 -44.43
CA ILE A 17 -38.55 -15.50 -43.86
C ILE A 17 -37.62 -16.17 -42.86
N GLY A 18 -36.38 -16.38 -43.28
CA GLY A 18 -35.26 -16.68 -42.34
C GLY A 18 -35.16 -15.50 -41.37
N LEU A 19 -35.60 -15.69 -40.17
CA LEU A 19 -35.24 -14.81 -39.05
C LEU A 19 -33.72 -14.93 -38.89
N ASP A 20 -32.98 -14.09 -39.61
CA ASP A 20 -31.62 -13.75 -39.20
C ASP A 20 -31.75 -13.24 -37.78
N ALA A 21 -31.33 -14.06 -36.80
CA ALA A 21 -31.21 -13.66 -35.42
C ALA A 21 -30.10 -12.60 -35.39
N SER A 22 -30.48 -11.35 -35.68
CA SER A 22 -29.57 -10.20 -35.51
C SER A 22 -29.05 -10.23 -34.10
N ALA A 23 -27.72 -10.31 -33.94
CA ALA A 23 -27.06 -10.29 -32.66
C ALA A 23 -27.58 -9.08 -31.86
N ALA A 24 -27.93 -9.30 -30.59
CA ALA A 24 -28.45 -8.23 -29.72
C ALA A 24 -27.44 -7.07 -29.69
N SER A 25 -27.95 -5.83 -29.86
CA SER A 25 -27.11 -4.64 -29.73
C SER A 25 -26.49 -4.53 -28.33
N LEU A 26 -25.36 -3.84 -28.20
CA LEU A 26 -24.71 -3.63 -26.91
C LEU A 26 -25.69 -3.03 -25.85
N SER A 27 -26.56 -2.10 -26.27
CA SER A 27 -27.58 -1.54 -25.38
C SER A 27 -28.58 -2.58 -24.89
N GLN A 28 -29.02 -3.48 -25.78
CA GLN A 28 -29.90 -4.60 -25.41
C GLN A 28 -29.20 -5.61 -24.49
N GLN A 29 -27.92 -5.92 -24.78
CA GLN A 29 -27.12 -6.80 -23.92
C GLN A 29 -26.95 -6.23 -22.51
N ARG A 30 -26.73 -4.92 -22.37
CA ARG A 30 -26.68 -4.23 -21.07
C ARG A 30 -28.02 -4.35 -20.32
N GLN A 31 -29.13 -4.15 -20.99
CA GLN A 31 -30.46 -4.31 -20.38
C GLN A 31 -30.69 -5.76 -19.93
N TYR A 32 -30.45 -6.75 -20.78
CA TYR A 32 -30.60 -8.17 -20.45
C TYR A 32 -29.70 -8.59 -19.29
N TYR A 33 -28.49 -8.06 -19.24
CA TYR A 33 -27.57 -8.29 -18.12
C TYR A 33 -28.15 -7.73 -16.81
N ASP A 34 -28.68 -6.52 -16.80
CA ASP A 34 -29.23 -5.90 -15.60
C ASP A 34 -30.48 -6.64 -15.09
N GLU A 35 -31.38 -7.05 -15.99
CA GLU A 35 -32.55 -7.87 -15.64
C GLU A 35 -32.12 -9.22 -15.04
N ALA A 36 -31.19 -9.92 -15.68
CA ALA A 36 -30.68 -11.20 -15.21
C ALA A 36 -29.97 -11.07 -13.85
N LYS A 37 -29.16 -10.03 -13.68
CA LYS A 37 -28.44 -9.74 -12.42
C LYS A 37 -29.38 -9.49 -11.26
N GLN A 38 -30.44 -8.70 -11.47
CA GLN A 38 -31.45 -8.41 -10.46
C GLN A 38 -32.27 -9.66 -10.08
N ALA A 39 -32.57 -10.52 -11.06
CA ALA A 39 -33.29 -11.77 -10.81
C ALA A 39 -32.43 -12.77 -10.04
N LEU A 40 -31.17 -12.96 -10.44
CA LEU A 40 -30.22 -13.84 -9.75
C LEU A 40 -30.01 -13.38 -8.29
N ALA A 41 -29.96 -12.08 -8.01
CA ALA A 41 -29.86 -11.58 -6.64
C ALA A 41 -31.06 -12.02 -5.74
N LYS A 42 -32.22 -12.35 -6.35
CA LYS A 42 -33.42 -12.89 -5.69
C LYS A 42 -33.49 -14.43 -5.75
N GLY A 43 -32.47 -15.09 -6.30
CA GLY A 43 -32.43 -16.55 -6.50
C GLY A 43 -33.18 -17.05 -7.74
N ASP A 44 -33.66 -16.15 -8.62
CA ASP A 44 -34.33 -16.51 -9.86
C ASP A 44 -33.35 -16.55 -11.04
N SER A 45 -33.08 -17.75 -11.55
CA SER A 45 -32.23 -17.98 -12.73
C SER A 45 -32.98 -17.92 -14.08
N GLY A 46 -34.29 -17.73 -14.08
CA GLY A 46 -35.15 -17.72 -15.29
C GLY A 46 -34.72 -16.70 -16.32
N PRO A 47 -34.60 -15.41 -15.98
CA PRO A 47 -34.13 -14.37 -16.93
C PRO A 47 -32.73 -14.64 -17.49
N TYR A 48 -31.77 -15.08 -16.68
CA TYR A 48 -30.43 -15.42 -17.15
C TYR A 48 -30.48 -16.52 -18.22
N ARG A 49 -31.20 -17.63 -17.97
CA ARG A 49 -31.34 -18.72 -18.92
C ARG A 49 -31.99 -18.27 -20.23
N ARG A 50 -32.98 -17.36 -20.13
CA ARG A 50 -33.68 -16.79 -21.30
C ARG A 50 -32.72 -15.98 -22.19
N TYR A 51 -31.85 -15.17 -21.59
CA TYR A 51 -30.97 -14.26 -22.31
C TYR A 51 -29.56 -14.82 -22.59
N GLN A 52 -29.25 -16.04 -22.15
CA GLN A 52 -27.93 -16.63 -22.22
C GLN A 52 -27.32 -16.60 -23.64
N SER A 53 -28.10 -16.93 -24.69
CA SER A 53 -27.62 -16.89 -26.07
C SER A 53 -27.31 -15.47 -26.54
N ALA A 54 -28.13 -14.49 -26.18
CA ALA A 54 -27.95 -13.07 -26.53
C ALA A 54 -26.77 -12.42 -25.77
N LEU A 55 -26.38 -12.97 -24.63
CA LEU A 55 -25.31 -12.48 -23.77
C LEU A 55 -23.98 -13.19 -24.00
N ARG A 56 -23.90 -14.22 -24.86
CA ARG A 56 -22.70 -15.05 -25.05
C ARG A 56 -21.41 -14.25 -25.25
N ASP A 57 -21.46 -13.17 -26.05
CA ASP A 57 -20.30 -12.34 -26.37
C ASP A 57 -20.23 -11.06 -25.52
N TYR A 58 -21.16 -10.89 -24.58
CA TYR A 58 -21.18 -9.74 -23.70
C TYR A 58 -20.08 -9.86 -22.63
N PRO A 59 -19.21 -8.85 -22.46
CA PRO A 59 -18.05 -8.97 -21.59
C PRO A 59 -18.37 -9.37 -20.13
N LEU A 60 -19.53 -8.97 -19.59
CA LEU A 60 -19.89 -9.21 -18.20
C LEU A 60 -20.74 -10.47 -17.99
N GLU A 61 -21.09 -11.23 -19.04
CA GLU A 61 -21.84 -12.50 -18.91
C GLU A 61 -21.22 -13.44 -17.87
N PRO A 62 -19.87 -13.63 -17.77
CA PRO A 62 -19.26 -14.52 -16.77
C PRO A 62 -19.64 -14.19 -15.32
N TYR A 63 -20.01 -12.97 -15.01
CA TYR A 63 -20.51 -12.60 -13.68
C TYR A 63 -21.89 -13.20 -13.36
N LEU A 64 -22.77 -13.31 -14.38
CA LEU A 64 -24.06 -13.98 -14.22
C LEU A 64 -23.88 -15.48 -14.02
N ALA A 65 -22.99 -16.10 -14.82
CA ALA A 65 -22.64 -17.51 -14.67
C ALA A 65 -22.05 -17.81 -13.29
N TYR A 66 -21.19 -16.90 -12.79
CA TYR A 66 -20.63 -16.99 -11.42
C TYR A 66 -21.74 -16.92 -10.35
N ASP A 67 -22.64 -15.98 -10.45
CA ASP A 67 -23.73 -15.82 -9.47
C ASP A 67 -24.64 -17.04 -9.49
N GLU A 68 -25.07 -17.52 -10.67
CA GLU A 68 -25.93 -18.69 -10.83
C GLU A 68 -25.31 -19.95 -10.20
N LEU A 69 -24.04 -20.25 -10.54
CA LEU A 69 -23.35 -21.41 -9.98
C LEU A 69 -23.12 -21.27 -8.47
N THR A 70 -22.79 -20.08 -7.99
CA THR A 70 -22.54 -19.83 -6.56
C THR A 70 -23.80 -20.02 -5.73
N HIS A 71 -24.97 -19.65 -6.22
CA HIS A 71 -26.25 -19.85 -5.55
C HIS A 71 -26.56 -21.34 -5.33
N ARG A 72 -26.24 -22.20 -6.31
CA ARG A 72 -26.50 -23.65 -6.22
C ARG A 72 -25.26 -24.50 -5.92
N LEU A 73 -24.16 -23.91 -5.47
CA LEU A 73 -22.88 -24.59 -5.29
C LEU A 73 -22.94 -25.84 -4.42
N LYS A 74 -23.84 -25.90 -3.43
CA LYS A 74 -24.03 -27.08 -2.58
C LYS A 74 -24.57 -28.30 -3.33
N SER A 75 -25.35 -28.10 -4.39
CA SER A 75 -25.95 -29.12 -5.23
C SER A 75 -25.21 -29.34 -6.56
N ALA A 76 -24.29 -28.48 -6.90
CA ALA A 76 -23.47 -28.60 -8.11
C ALA A 76 -22.53 -29.81 -8.00
N SER A 77 -22.32 -30.51 -9.12
CA SER A 77 -21.33 -31.57 -9.22
C SER A 77 -19.91 -30.98 -9.30
N ASN A 78 -18.89 -31.76 -8.90
CA ASN A 78 -17.51 -31.32 -9.04
C ASN A 78 -17.18 -30.99 -10.51
N GLN A 79 -17.70 -31.78 -11.47
CA GLN A 79 -17.48 -31.57 -12.90
C GLN A 79 -18.01 -30.21 -13.39
N GLU A 80 -19.18 -29.76 -12.90
CA GLU A 80 -19.71 -28.42 -13.23
C GLU A 80 -18.82 -27.30 -12.70
N VAL A 81 -18.33 -27.42 -11.45
CA VAL A 81 -17.43 -26.44 -10.86
C VAL A 81 -16.08 -26.43 -11.59
N GLU A 82 -15.53 -27.61 -11.89
CA GLU A 82 -14.27 -27.73 -12.65
C GLU A 82 -14.38 -27.12 -14.04
N LYS A 83 -15.48 -27.37 -14.75
CA LYS A 83 -15.77 -26.74 -16.05
C LYS A 83 -15.80 -25.22 -15.93
N PHE A 84 -16.56 -24.70 -14.97
CA PHE A 84 -16.65 -23.25 -14.73
C PHE A 84 -15.27 -22.64 -14.43
N LEU A 85 -14.45 -23.31 -13.61
CA LEU A 85 -13.10 -22.84 -13.29
C LEU A 85 -12.18 -22.85 -14.50
N ALA A 86 -12.37 -23.80 -15.44
CA ALA A 86 -11.61 -23.85 -16.68
C ALA A 86 -12.00 -22.70 -17.65
N GLU A 87 -13.28 -22.36 -17.71
CA GLU A 87 -13.82 -21.34 -18.62
C GLU A 87 -13.69 -19.90 -18.06
N HIS A 88 -13.83 -19.73 -16.74
CA HIS A 88 -13.94 -18.42 -16.07
C HIS A 88 -13.01 -18.25 -14.87
N GLY A 89 -11.93 -19.02 -14.83
CA GLY A 89 -10.95 -18.98 -13.72
C GLY A 89 -10.18 -17.65 -13.60
N ASP A 90 -10.33 -16.78 -14.59
CA ASP A 90 -9.73 -15.44 -14.64
C ASP A 90 -10.56 -14.34 -13.97
N LEU A 91 -11.74 -14.68 -13.38
CA LEU A 91 -12.56 -13.72 -12.66
C LEU A 91 -11.92 -13.30 -11.32
N PRO A 92 -11.93 -12.03 -10.94
CA PRO A 92 -11.35 -11.55 -9.67
C PRO A 92 -11.89 -12.21 -8.42
N GLN A 93 -13.16 -12.60 -8.41
CA GLN A 93 -13.84 -13.22 -7.27
C GLN A 93 -13.76 -14.75 -7.24
N ILE A 94 -13.04 -15.37 -8.18
CA ILE A 94 -12.99 -16.83 -8.31
C ILE A 94 -12.45 -17.53 -7.04
N SER A 95 -11.54 -16.88 -6.31
CA SER A 95 -11.00 -17.41 -5.05
C SER A 95 -12.07 -17.61 -3.98
N TRP A 96 -13.14 -16.77 -3.97
CA TRP A 96 -14.26 -16.93 -3.03
C TRP A 96 -15.14 -18.13 -3.37
N MET A 97 -15.35 -18.43 -4.66
CA MET A 97 -16.03 -19.67 -5.08
C MET A 97 -15.19 -20.89 -4.71
N LYS A 98 -13.88 -20.87 -5.01
CA LYS A 98 -12.95 -21.93 -4.62
C LYS A 98 -12.95 -22.17 -3.12
N LEU A 99 -12.91 -21.12 -2.28
CA LEU A 99 -13.02 -21.24 -0.83
C LEU A 99 -14.27 -22.01 -0.41
N ARG A 100 -15.44 -21.61 -0.93
CA ARG A 100 -16.72 -22.27 -0.60
C ARG A 100 -16.74 -23.71 -1.07
N TRP A 101 -16.25 -24.00 -2.26
CA TRP A 101 -16.20 -25.34 -2.81
C TRP A 101 -15.23 -26.24 -2.06
N LEU A 102 -14.01 -25.77 -1.76
CA LEU A 102 -13.02 -26.50 -0.99
C LEU A 102 -13.51 -26.83 0.43
N ARG A 103 -14.26 -25.94 1.07
CA ARG A 103 -14.95 -26.25 2.33
C ARG A 103 -15.91 -27.45 2.19
N LEU A 104 -16.69 -27.47 1.12
CA LEU A 104 -17.63 -28.58 0.84
C LEU A 104 -16.88 -29.89 0.58
N LEU A 105 -15.77 -29.84 -0.16
CA LEU A 105 -14.92 -31.01 -0.41
C LEU A 105 -14.31 -31.56 0.88
N ALA A 106 -13.75 -30.70 1.73
CA ALA A 106 -13.20 -31.09 3.04
C ALA A 106 -14.28 -31.72 3.94
N ALA A 107 -15.50 -31.12 3.98
CA ALA A 107 -16.61 -31.66 4.76
C ALA A 107 -17.10 -33.03 4.26
N ARG A 108 -16.97 -33.32 2.95
CA ARG A 108 -17.32 -34.61 2.32
C ARG A 108 -16.17 -35.62 2.38
N GLY A 109 -14.97 -35.21 2.82
CA GLY A 109 -13.78 -36.06 2.80
C GLY A 109 -13.15 -36.25 1.42
N ASP A 110 -13.54 -35.48 0.42
CA ASP A 110 -12.97 -35.53 -0.94
C ASP A 110 -11.63 -34.80 -0.99
N TRP A 111 -10.63 -35.35 -0.32
CA TRP A 111 -9.29 -34.80 -0.25
C TRP A 111 -8.51 -34.91 -1.57
N GLN A 112 -8.90 -35.84 -2.44
CA GLN A 112 -8.27 -35.95 -3.77
C GLN A 112 -8.56 -34.72 -4.61
N THR A 113 -9.83 -34.33 -4.72
CA THR A 113 -10.24 -33.11 -5.45
C THR A 113 -9.77 -31.87 -4.72
N PHE A 114 -9.87 -31.84 -3.38
CA PHE A 114 -9.39 -30.71 -2.56
C PHE A 114 -7.91 -30.40 -2.87
N THR A 115 -7.03 -31.38 -2.80
CA THR A 115 -5.57 -31.19 -3.01
C THR A 115 -5.24 -30.69 -4.42
N ARG A 116 -6.02 -31.10 -5.42
CA ARG A 116 -5.83 -30.66 -6.82
C ARG A 116 -6.08 -29.17 -7.00
N TYR A 117 -7.04 -28.61 -6.28
CA TYR A 117 -7.48 -27.21 -6.44
C TYR A 117 -7.06 -26.27 -5.32
N TYR A 118 -6.52 -26.78 -4.23
CA TYR A 118 -5.98 -25.98 -3.13
C TYR A 118 -4.64 -25.35 -3.54
N ASP A 119 -4.55 -24.03 -3.31
CA ASP A 119 -3.32 -23.26 -3.49
C ASP A 119 -3.11 -22.36 -2.27
N PRO A 120 -1.98 -22.50 -1.52
CA PRO A 120 -1.67 -21.63 -0.38
C PRO A 120 -1.65 -20.15 -0.71
N LYS A 121 -1.38 -19.77 -1.97
CA LYS A 121 -1.40 -18.38 -2.44
C LYS A 121 -2.78 -17.73 -2.40
N MET A 122 -3.84 -18.52 -2.22
CA MET A 122 -5.19 -18.01 -1.99
C MET A 122 -5.32 -17.24 -0.66
N ASN A 123 -4.39 -17.42 0.27
CA ASN A 123 -4.32 -16.75 1.59
C ASN A 123 -5.60 -16.89 2.43
N PHE A 124 -6.21 -18.08 2.43
CA PHE A 124 -7.32 -18.40 3.31
C PHE A 124 -6.85 -19.30 4.44
N THR A 125 -6.56 -18.70 5.60
CA THR A 125 -6.11 -19.43 6.81
C THR A 125 -6.99 -20.64 7.13
N GLU A 126 -8.29 -20.56 6.88
CA GLU A 126 -9.22 -21.68 7.06
C GLU A 126 -8.82 -22.90 6.23
N LEU A 127 -8.56 -22.69 4.93
CA LEU A 127 -8.15 -23.78 4.03
C LEU A 127 -6.77 -24.32 4.39
N ASP A 128 -5.86 -23.42 4.81
CA ASP A 128 -4.52 -23.82 5.26
C ASP A 128 -4.61 -24.71 6.49
N CYS A 129 -5.48 -24.39 7.46
CA CYS A 129 -5.69 -25.22 8.65
C CYS A 129 -6.36 -26.56 8.32
N LEU A 130 -7.38 -26.58 7.47
CA LEU A 130 -8.04 -27.82 7.03
C LEU A 130 -7.06 -28.75 6.32
N PHE A 131 -6.27 -28.21 5.38
CA PHE A 131 -5.30 -29.00 4.63
C PHE A 131 -4.17 -29.51 5.53
N THR A 132 -3.62 -28.64 6.38
CA THR A 132 -2.55 -29.01 7.32
C THR A 132 -3.02 -30.07 8.32
N GLN A 133 -4.29 -29.97 8.79
CA GLN A 133 -4.88 -31.01 9.64
C GLN A 133 -4.97 -32.36 8.92
N TYR A 134 -5.39 -32.37 7.65
CA TYR A 134 -5.38 -33.57 6.82
C TYR A 134 -3.96 -34.14 6.71
N GLN A 135 -2.95 -33.30 6.42
CA GLN A 135 -1.55 -33.72 6.35
C GLN A 135 -1.05 -34.30 7.67
N LEU A 136 -1.34 -33.64 8.80
CA LEU A 136 -0.88 -34.08 10.12
C LEU A 136 -1.53 -35.43 10.57
N ARG A 137 -2.81 -35.62 10.22
CA ARG A 137 -3.53 -36.90 10.49
C ARG A 137 -2.91 -38.06 9.73
N ASN A 138 -2.50 -37.82 8.49
CA ASN A 138 -1.97 -38.84 7.60
C ASN A 138 -0.43 -38.98 7.66
N GLY A 139 0.23 -38.24 8.58
CA GLY A 139 1.69 -38.31 8.75
C GLY A 139 2.48 -37.80 7.53
N LEU A 140 1.92 -36.89 6.75
CA LEU A 140 2.57 -36.38 5.53
C LEU A 140 3.74 -35.46 5.88
N PRO A 141 4.82 -35.47 5.07
CA PRO A 141 6.01 -34.63 5.31
C PRO A 141 5.67 -33.15 5.39
N GLY A 142 6.36 -32.42 6.29
CA GLY A 142 6.22 -30.98 6.43
C GLY A 142 5.00 -30.50 7.24
N ALA A 143 4.11 -31.40 7.67
CA ALA A 143 2.91 -31.06 8.43
C ALA A 143 3.22 -30.35 9.77
N ASP A 144 4.27 -30.79 10.49
CA ASP A 144 4.71 -30.14 11.74
C ASP A 144 5.14 -28.67 11.51
N ALA A 145 6.02 -28.45 10.54
CA ALA A 145 6.49 -27.10 10.18
C ALA A 145 5.36 -26.20 9.66
N ALA A 146 4.40 -26.75 8.90
CA ALA A 146 3.22 -26.02 8.44
C ALA A 146 2.32 -25.62 9.62
N THR A 147 2.12 -26.53 10.59
CA THR A 147 1.36 -26.25 11.82
C THR A 147 2.04 -25.17 12.66
N GLU A 148 3.36 -25.22 12.81
CA GLU A 148 4.12 -24.21 13.54
C GLU A 148 3.98 -22.82 12.93
N ARG A 149 4.04 -22.69 11.60
CA ARG A 149 3.79 -21.40 10.94
C ARG A 149 2.40 -20.84 11.20
N LEU A 150 1.37 -21.69 11.21
CA LEU A 150 0.00 -21.30 11.54
C LEU A 150 -0.17 -20.95 13.02
N TRP A 151 0.63 -21.60 13.91
CA TRP A 151 0.62 -21.36 15.34
C TRP A 151 1.31 -20.06 15.75
N LEU A 152 2.48 -19.74 15.15
CA LEU A 152 3.34 -18.61 15.54
C LEU A 152 2.77 -17.25 15.09
N VAL A 153 1.63 -16.87 15.62
CA VAL A 153 0.96 -15.58 15.39
C VAL A 153 0.57 -14.94 16.72
N GLY A 154 0.64 -13.60 16.77
CA GLY A 154 0.30 -12.81 17.97
C GLY A 154 -1.20 -12.55 18.18
N LYS A 155 -2.08 -13.16 17.37
CA LYS A 155 -3.53 -12.97 17.42
C LYS A 155 -4.25 -14.31 17.51
N SER A 156 -5.56 -14.28 17.79
CA SER A 156 -6.39 -15.48 17.64
C SER A 156 -6.39 -15.93 16.19
N GLN A 157 -6.33 -17.24 15.96
CA GLN A 157 -6.44 -17.82 14.65
C GLN A 157 -7.91 -18.11 14.29
N HIS A 158 -8.17 -18.48 13.04
CA HIS A 158 -9.47 -18.94 12.60
C HIS A 158 -9.88 -20.22 13.34
N ASN A 159 -11.14 -20.37 13.72
CA ASN A 159 -11.64 -21.50 14.52
C ASN A 159 -11.40 -22.87 13.85
N SER A 160 -11.29 -22.92 12.52
CA SER A 160 -10.91 -24.14 11.80
C SER A 160 -9.50 -24.65 12.13
N CYS A 161 -8.67 -23.83 12.78
CA CYS A 161 -7.33 -24.20 13.22
C CYS A 161 -7.34 -24.92 14.60
N ASP A 162 -8.41 -24.78 15.38
CA ASP A 162 -8.47 -25.38 16.72
C ASP A 162 -8.29 -26.91 16.70
N PRO A 163 -9.00 -27.67 15.82
CA PRO A 163 -8.79 -29.12 15.73
C PRO A 163 -7.40 -29.53 15.24
N LEU A 164 -6.73 -28.68 14.43
CA LEU A 164 -5.34 -28.89 14.03
C LEU A 164 -4.41 -28.76 15.23
N PHE A 165 -4.58 -27.69 16.03
CA PHE A 165 -3.72 -27.45 17.20
C PHE A 165 -3.94 -28.46 18.31
N GLU A 166 -5.18 -28.90 18.54
CA GLU A 166 -5.48 -30.01 19.48
C GLU A 166 -4.83 -31.31 19.05
N LEU A 167 -4.89 -31.66 17.75
CA LEU A 167 -4.20 -32.83 17.20
C LEU A 167 -2.69 -32.73 17.36
N TRP A 168 -2.13 -31.53 17.13
CA TRP A 168 -0.69 -31.25 17.26
C TRP A 168 -0.22 -31.42 18.71
N GLU A 169 -1.00 -30.91 19.68
CA GLU A 169 -0.77 -31.06 21.10
C GLU A 169 -0.86 -32.55 21.53
N SER A 170 -1.90 -33.28 21.08
CA SER A 170 -2.09 -34.69 21.42
C SER A 170 -0.96 -35.59 20.92
N LYS A 171 -0.26 -35.19 19.86
CA LYS A 171 0.94 -35.87 19.35
C LYS A 171 2.23 -35.45 20.10
N GLY A 172 2.16 -34.59 21.12
CA GLY A 172 3.31 -34.10 21.87
C GLY A 172 4.23 -33.13 21.10
N LEU A 173 3.78 -32.63 19.94
CA LEU A 173 4.56 -31.74 19.09
C LEU A 173 4.49 -30.27 19.51
N LEU A 174 3.46 -29.85 20.27
CA LEU A 174 3.34 -28.50 20.80
C LEU A 174 4.14 -28.35 22.09
N THR A 175 5.41 -28.03 21.97
CA THR A 175 6.35 -27.85 23.09
C THR A 175 6.11 -26.56 23.89
N GLU A 176 6.66 -26.47 25.10
CA GLU A 176 6.63 -25.25 25.91
C GLU A 176 7.32 -24.08 25.21
N ASP A 177 8.45 -24.30 24.53
CA ASP A 177 9.15 -23.28 23.73
C ASP A 177 8.24 -22.69 22.64
N ARG A 178 7.48 -23.52 21.91
CA ARG A 178 6.51 -23.06 20.91
C ARG A 178 5.35 -22.27 21.54
N ARG A 179 4.90 -22.63 22.74
CA ARG A 179 3.91 -21.86 23.51
C ARG A 179 4.47 -20.55 23.98
N TRP A 180 5.71 -20.54 24.51
CA TRP A 180 6.41 -19.32 24.94
C TRP A 180 6.57 -18.32 23.79
N LYS A 181 7.05 -18.78 22.64
CA LYS A 181 7.18 -17.94 21.43
C LYS A 181 5.86 -17.28 21.04
N ARG A 182 4.77 -18.05 21.03
CA ARG A 182 3.44 -17.48 20.72
C ARG A 182 2.95 -16.53 21.80
N THR A 183 3.21 -16.82 23.08
CA THR A 183 2.88 -15.92 24.20
C THR A 183 3.58 -14.57 24.02
N LYS A 184 4.87 -14.59 23.71
CA LYS A 184 5.65 -13.39 23.43
C LYS A 184 5.04 -12.58 22.27
N LEU A 185 4.73 -13.22 21.14
CA LEU A 185 4.06 -12.58 20.01
C LEU A 185 2.70 -11.97 20.37
N ALA A 186 1.91 -12.65 21.18
CA ALA A 186 0.61 -12.16 21.64
C ALA A 186 0.73 -10.92 22.54
N VAL A 187 1.70 -10.94 23.47
CA VAL A 187 2.00 -9.77 24.33
C VAL A 187 2.51 -8.60 23.48
N GLU A 188 3.43 -8.83 22.56
CA GLU A 188 3.97 -7.81 21.66
C GLU A 188 2.88 -7.15 20.80
N SER A 189 1.91 -7.96 20.35
CA SER A 189 0.75 -7.50 19.56
C SER A 189 -0.36 -6.85 20.42
N GLY A 190 -0.23 -6.86 21.75
CA GLY A 190 -1.25 -6.33 22.65
C GLY A 190 -2.47 -7.24 22.84
N ASN A 191 -2.43 -8.50 22.39
CA ASN A 191 -3.52 -9.46 22.51
C ASN A 191 -3.44 -10.21 23.85
N TYR A 192 -3.66 -9.50 24.94
CA TYR A 192 -3.50 -10.04 26.28
C TYR A 192 -4.46 -11.20 26.62
N GLY A 193 -5.64 -11.27 25.99
CA GLY A 193 -6.54 -12.41 26.13
C GLY A 193 -5.91 -13.70 25.61
N VAL A 194 -5.31 -13.67 24.42
CA VAL A 194 -4.57 -14.81 23.85
C VAL A 194 -3.35 -15.14 24.70
N ALA A 195 -2.59 -14.13 25.13
CA ALA A 195 -1.43 -14.32 26.00
C ALA A 195 -1.81 -15.02 27.31
N SER A 196 -2.87 -14.58 28.01
CA SER A 196 -3.35 -15.18 29.25
C SER A 196 -3.83 -16.63 29.07
N PHE A 197 -4.46 -16.93 27.94
CA PHE A 197 -4.85 -18.31 27.60
C PHE A 197 -3.63 -19.23 27.44
N LEU A 198 -2.56 -18.74 26.78
CA LEU A 198 -1.33 -19.49 26.58
C LEU A 198 -0.54 -19.65 27.87
N VAL A 199 -0.42 -18.58 28.68
CA VAL A 199 0.30 -18.59 29.97
C VAL A 199 -0.23 -19.67 30.90
N LYS A 200 -1.56 -19.84 31.00
CA LYS A 200 -2.18 -20.90 31.84
C LYS A 200 -1.80 -22.31 31.42
N ARG A 201 -1.20 -22.48 30.24
CA ARG A 201 -0.79 -23.76 29.64
C ARG A 201 0.74 -23.94 29.54
N LEU A 202 1.49 -23.05 30.14
CA LEU A 202 2.94 -23.19 30.26
C LEU A 202 3.26 -24.07 31.48
N PRO A 203 3.97 -25.20 31.33
CA PRO A 203 4.30 -26.08 32.44
C PRO A 203 5.24 -25.45 33.48
N THR A 204 6.29 -24.76 33.05
CA THR A 204 7.35 -24.24 33.93
C THR A 204 7.48 -22.71 33.91
N LEU A 205 7.07 -22.06 32.82
CA LEU A 205 7.23 -20.60 32.60
C LEU A 205 5.97 -19.78 32.91
N GLN A 206 4.98 -20.34 33.63
CA GLN A 206 3.72 -19.66 33.89
C GLN A 206 3.90 -18.33 34.64
N SER A 207 4.74 -18.30 35.67
CA SER A 207 5.01 -17.09 36.46
C SER A 207 5.67 -15.99 35.62
N GLN A 208 6.67 -16.38 34.78
CA GLN A 208 7.35 -15.45 33.89
C GLN A 208 6.40 -14.95 32.79
N GLY A 209 5.52 -15.82 32.26
CA GLY A 209 4.50 -15.45 31.28
C GLY A 209 3.49 -14.45 31.85
N GLN A 210 3.04 -14.63 33.12
CA GLN A 210 2.17 -13.66 33.79
C GLN A 210 2.90 -12.34 34.00
N LEU A 211 4.14 -12.37 34.48
CA LEU A 211 4.96 -11.16 34.67
C LEU A 211 5.19 -10.42 33.33
N MET A 212 5.32 -11.15 32.20
CA MET A 212 5.44 -10.56 30.86
C MET A 212 4.18 -9.75 30.50
N ILE A 213 3.00 -10.27 30.78
CA ILE A 213 1.73 -9.57 30.59
C ILE A 213 1.66 -8.33 31.48
N ASP A 214 1.99 -8.48 32.78
CA ASP A 214 1.90 -7.41 33.77
C ASP A 214 2.84 -6.26 33.42
N VAL A 215 4.11 -6.54 33.07
CA VAL A 215 5.10 -5.51 32.70
C VAL A 215 4.77 -4.86 31.34
N ALA A 216 4.16 -5.59 30.42
CA ALA A 216 3.73 -5.01 29.15
C ALA A 216 2.58 -4.01 29.32
N GLN A 217 1.70 -4.23 30.30
CA GLN A 217 0.59 -3.33 30.65
C GLN A 217 1.01 -2.21 31.60
N LYS A 218 1.92 -2.49 32.55
CA LYS A 218 2.42 -1.56 33.56
C LYS A 218 3.95 -1.53 33.56
N PRO A 219 4.58 -0.96 32.52
CA PRO A 219 6.05 -1.04 32.37
C PRO A 219 6.83 -0.30 33.44
N GLN A 220 6.20 0.57 34.22
CA GLN A 220 6.79 1.22 35.38
C GLN A 220 7.22 0.21 36.50
N MET A 221 6.70 -1.02 36.45
CA MET A 221 7.14 -2.12 37.34
C MET A 221 8.64 -2.42 37.23
N LEU A 222 9.28 -2.05 36.10
CA LEU A 222 10.73 -2.19 35.91
C LEU A 222 11.56 -1.41 36.95
N ARG A 223 10.99 -0.44 37.66
CA ARG A 223 11.65 0.20 38.81
C ARG A 223 11.92 -0.74 39.96
N GLN A 224 11.16 -1.82 40.10
CA GLN A 224 11.26 -2.84 41.14
C GLN A 224 12.09 -4.01 40.59
N SER A 225 13.40 -3.80 40.48
CA SER A 225 14.31 -4.73 39.81
C SER A 225 14.36 -6.12 40.42
N GLU A 226 14.05 -6.25 41.70
CA GLU A 226 13.97 -7.51 42.46
C GLU A 226 12.88 -8.46 41.94
N ARG A 227 11.83 -7.95 41.33
CA ARG A 227 10.76 -8.76 40.71
C ARG A 227 11.22 -9.58 39.52
N PHE A 228 12.30 -9.15 38.89
CA PHE A 228 12.83 -9.78 37.68
C PHE A 228 13.98 -10.75 38.04
N SER A 229 13.64 -11.79 38.77
CA SER A 229 14.54 -12.82 39.27
C SER A 229 13.85 -14.20 39.18
N PRO A 230 14.58 -15.30 39.00
CA PRO A 230 16.00 -15.38 38.69
C PRO A 230 16.37 -14.91 37.27
N THR A 231 17.66 -14.66 37.04
CA THR A 231 18.17 -14.35 35.71
C THR A 231 18.09 -15.58 34.83
N SER A 232 17.29 -15.49 33.73
CA SER A 232 17.08 -16.56 32.75
C SER A 232 16.80 -15.97 31.39
N PRO A 233 16.90 -16.75 30.30
CA PRO A 233 16.51 -16.29 28.96
C PRO A 233 15.04 -15.83 28.89
N ALA A 234 14.12 -16.56 29.49
CA ALA A 234 12.71 -16.17 29.57
C ALA A 234 12.50 -14.85 30.32
N MET A 235 13.27 -14.60 31.39
CA MET A 235 13.20 -13.34 32.10
C MET A 235 13.84 -12.19 31.33
N ALA A 236 14.86 -12.47 30.51
CA ALA A 236 15.41 -11.48 29.57
C ALA A 236 14.37 -11.02 28.56
N ASP A 237 13.56 -11.94 28.00
CA ASP A 237 12.40 -11.61 27.15
C ASP A 237 11.41 -10.66 27.87
N VAL A 238 11.08 -10.97 29.14
CA VAL A 238 10.16 -10.16 29.98
C VAL A 238 10.69 -8.73 30.13
N VAL A 239 11.97 -8.60 30.50
CA VAL A 239 12.62 -7.30 30.69
C VAL A 239 12.71 -6.52 29.39
N SER A 240 13.11 -7.19 28.30
CA SER A 240 13.21 -6.57 26.97
C SER A 240 11.87 -6.00 26.51
N ILE A 241 10.77 -6.75 26.64
CA ILE A 241 9.41 -6.28 26.34
C ILE A 241 9.04 -5.07 27.21
N GLY A 242 9.32 -5.16 28.51
CA GLY A 242 9.03 -4.09 29.48
C GLY A 242 9.77 -2.79 29.13
N LEU A 243 11.07 -2.86 28.84
CA LEU A 243 11.89 -1.70 28.44
C LEU A 243 11.35 -1.06 27.15
N ARG A 244 11.01 -1.86 26.15
CA ARG A 244 10.44 -1.37 24.89
C ARG A 244 9.05 -0.73 25.07
N ARG A 245 8.22 -1.25 25.99
CA ARG A 245 6.93 -0.65 26.36
C ARG A 245 7.12 0.65 27.14
N LEU A 246 8.05 0.67 28.11
CA LEU A 246 8.36 1.87 28.87
C LEU A 246 8.85 3.00 27.96
N ALA A 247 9.70 2.69 26.99
CA ALA A 247 10.24 3.66 26.05
C ALA A 247 9.17 4.42 25.24
N ARG A 248 8.00 3.83 25.00
CA ARG A 248 6.88 4.51 24.33
C ARG A 248 6.22 5.58 25.19
N GLN A 249 6.20 5.35 26.50
CA GLN A 249 5.57 6.24 27.49
C GLN A 249 6.58 7.25 28.03
N ASP A 250 7.69 6.72 28.54
CA ASP A 250 8.77 7.49 29.18
C ASP A 250 10.14 6.95 28.71
N PRO A 251 10.64 7.47 27.55
CA PRO A 251 11.91 7.02 26.98
C PRO A 251 13.11 7.36 27.86
N GLU A 252 13.06 8.43 28.67
CA GLU A 252 14.14 8.77 29.61
C GLU A 252 14.29 7.73 30.71
N GLN A 253 13.16 7.34 31.27
CA GLN A 253 13.16 6.30 32.30
C GLN A 253 13.61 4.95 31.73
N ALA A 254 13.15 4.59 30.53
CA ALA A 254 13.60 3.37 29.85
C ALA A 254 15.12 3.37 29.66
N LEU A 255 15.68 4.50 29.22
CA LEU A 255 17.12 4.67 29.06
C LEU A 255 17.88 4.53 30.39
N ASN A 256 17.41 5.20 31.43
CA ASN A 256 18.04 5.14 32.76
C ASN A 256 18.07 3.71 33.37
N LEU A 257 17.06 2.89 33.05
CA LEU A 257 16.98 1.51 33.52
C LEU A 257 17.77 0.54 32.65
N LEU A 258 17.98 0.88 31.37
CA LEU A 258 18.57 -0.01 30.38
C LEU A 258 19.94 -0.53 30.80
N ASP A 259 20.86 0.35 31.23
CA ASP A 259 22.23 -0.02 31.61
C ASP A 259 22.27 -0.98 32.82
N GLY A 260 21.36 -0.79 33.78
CA GLY A 260 21.22 -1.68 34.94
C GLY A 260 20.77 -3.08 34.52
N TYR A 261 19.77 -3.17 33.69
CA TYR A 261 19.27 -4.45 33.19
C TYR A 261 20.24 -5.13 32.22
N ALA A 262 20.92 -4.38 31.33
CA ALA A 262 21.91 -4.94 30.39
C ALA A 262 23.11 -5.59 31.10
N ARG A 263 23.46 -5.15 32.31
CA ARG A 263 24.50 -5.82 33.13
C ARG A 263 24.02 -7.12 33.78
N ARG A 264 22.70 -7.28 33.99
CA ARG A 264 22.10 -8.47 34.62
C ARG A 264 21.67 -9.53 33.62
N PHE A 265 21.21 -9.11 32.45
CA PHE A 265 20.61 -9.99 31.46
C PHE A 265 21.41 -10.00 30.16
N ALA A 266 21.74 -11.18 29.68
CA ALA A 266 22.34 -11.36 28.37
C ALA A 266 21.23 -11.31 27.30
N PHE A 267 20.90 -10.14 26.79
CA PHE A 267 19.97 -10.01 25.68
C PHE A 267 20.50 -10.69 24.42
N SER A 268 19.65 -11.42 23.71
CA SER A 268 19.98 -12.00 22.39
C SER A 268 20.29 -10.90 21.37
N PRO A 269 20.95 -11.22 20.25
CA PRO A 269 21.17 -10.24 19.17
C PRO A 269 19.85 -9.60 18.68
N GLU A 270 18.79 -10.39 18.56
CA GLU A 270 17.46 -9.94 18.14
C GLU A 270 16.85 -8.96 19.15
N GLU A 271 16.99 -9.25 20.43
CA GLU A 271 16.51 -8.36 21.51
C GLU A 271 17.30 -7.05 21.54
N LYS A 272 18.62 -7.10 21.35
CA LYS A 272 19.45 -5.89 21.25
C LYS A 272 18.98 -4.99 20.13
N VAL A 273 18.75 -5.55 18.92
CA VAL A 273 18.22 -4.81 17.79
C VAL A 273 16.82 -4.26 18.09
N ALA A 274 15.94 -5.05 18.71
CA ALA A 274 14.60 -4.59 19.11
C ALA A 274 14.63 -3.44 20.13
N ILE A 275 15.57 -3.48 21.07
CA ILE A 275 15.82 -2.40 22.03
C ILE A 275 16.32 -1.14 21.32
N ALA A 276 17.35 -1.26 20.48
CA ALA A 276 17.88 -0.15 19.69
C ALA A 276 16.77 0.50 18.84
N ARG A 277 15.95 -0.33 18.17
CA ARG A 277 14.82 0.14 17.38
C ARG A 277 13.79 0.90 18.24
N GLN A 278 13.34 0.37 19.36
CA GLN A 278 12.26 0.99 20.11
C GLN A 278 12.72 2.20 20.91
N ILE A 279 13.77 2.07 21.72
CA ILE A 279 14.28 3.16 22.59
C ILE A 279 14.98 4.20 21.72
N GLY A 280 15.91 3.75 20.89
CA GLY A 280 16.69 4.62 20.02
C GLY A 280 15.82 5.44 19.08
N LEU A 281 14.84 4.82 18.37
CA LEU A 281 13.95 5.55 17.46
C LEU A 281 13.02 6.51 18.21
N THR A 282 12.55 6.15 19.41
CA THR A 282 11.69 7.06 20.19
C THR A 282 12.45 8.32 20.59
N LEU A 283 13.70 8.17 21.03
CA LEU A 283 14.57 9.30 21.34
C LEU A 283 14.97 10.08 20.07
N ALA A 284 15.36 9.37 19.01
CA ALA A 284 15.79 9.98 17.75
C ALA A 284 14.71 10.86 17.11
N LYS A 285 13.45 10.39 17.09
CA LYS A 285 12.29 11.15 16.58
C LYS A 285 11.94 12.37 17.44
N ARG A 286 12.49 12.47 18.64
CA ARG A 286 12.45 13.66 19.51
C ARG A 286 13.72 14.51 19.42
N PHE A 287 14.66 14.11 18.53
CA PHE A 287 15.96 14.76 18.32
C PHE A 287 16.89 14.69 19.55
N ASP A 288 16.71 13.71 20.40
CA ASP A 288 17.52 13.47 21.58
C ASP A 288 18.84 12.79 21.17
N SER A 289 19.96 13.46 21.46
CA SER A 289 21.31 12.97 21.08
C SER A 289 21.69 11.65 21.75
N ARG A 290 21.10 11.32 22.90
CA ARG A 290 21.33 10.07 23.64
C ARG A 290 20.96 8.83 22.80
N ALA A 291 20.06 9.00 21.82
CA ALA A 291 19.74 7.95 20.85
C ALA A 291 20.96 7.42 20.09
N LEU A 292 21.96 8.27 19.81
CA LEU A 292 23.18 7.86 19.10
C LEU A 292 23.93 6.76 19.83
N LYS A 293 24.09 6.90 21.17
CA LYS A 293 24.75 5.89 22.01
C LYS A 293 23.97 4.57 21.96
N VAL A 294 22.66 4.62 22.20
CA VAL A 294 21.80 3.42 22.22
C VAL A 294 21.86 2.68 20.90
N MET A 295 21.72 3.40 19.77
CA MET A 295 21.76 2.80 18.44
C MET A 295 23.13 2.20 18.10
N ALA A 296 24.22 2.87 18.52
CA ALA A 296 25.58 2.38 18.25
C ALA A 296 25.94 1.13 19.07
N GLU A 297 25.48 1.07 20.34
CA GLU A 297 25.81 0.00 21.25
C GLU A 297 24.97 -1.27 20.99
N TYR A 298 23.68 -1.10 20.71
CA TYR A 298 22.73 -2.22 20.56
C TYR A 298 22.55 -2.70 19.13
N ASP A 299 22.94 -1.91 18.11
CA ASP A 299 23.01 -2.32 16.70
C ASP A 299 24.33 -1.89 16.04
N PRO A 300 25.49 -2.38 16.53
CA PRO A 300 26.80 -2.00 16.00
C PRO A 300 27.06 -2.52 14.58
N GLU A 301 26.38 -3.61 14.21
CA GLU A 301 26.53 -4.28 12.90
C GLU A 301 25.56 -3.76 11.83
N LEU A 302 24.75 -2.75 12.16
CA LEU A 302 23.78 -2.12 11.25
C LEU A 302 22.75 -3.12 10.68
N ARG A 303 22.22 -4.01 11.53
CA ARG A 303 21.26 -5.05 11.15
C ARG A 303 19.86 -4.50 10.87
N ASP A 304 19.50 -3.37 11.48
CA ASP A 304 18.21 -2.70 11.25
C ASP A 304 18.39 -1.42 10.44
N ASN A 305 17.95 -1.46 9.17
CA ASN A 305 18.05 -0.32 8.28
C ASN A 305 17.40 0.96 8.84
N THR A 306 16.28 0.85 9.55
CA THR A 306 15.60 2.01 10.15
C THR A 306 16.42 2.64 11.26
N VAL A 307 17.05 1.83 12.11
CA VAL A 307 17.95 2.30 13.16
C VAL A 307 19.16 3.00 12.54
N THR A 308 19.76 2.38 11.53
CA THR A 308 20.92 2.93 10.79
C THR A 308 20.60 4.28 10.15
N GLU A 309 19.46 4.39 9.48
CA GLU A 309 18.99 5.64 8.86
C GLU A 309 18.77 6.74 9.92
N TRP A 310 18.10 6.44 11.04
CA TRP A 310 17.86 7.43 12.09
C TRP A 310 19.12 7.84 12.84
N ARG A 311 20.07 6.93 13.02
CA ARG A 311 21.40 7.27 13.54
C ARG A 311 22.10 8.28 12.63
N THR A 312 22.05 8.05 11.32
CA THR A 312 22.62 8.99 10.35
C THR A 312 21.89 10.34 10.35
N ARG A 313 20.54 10.35 10.37
CA ARG A 313 19.75 11.59 10.45
C ARG A 313 20.10 12.46 11.64
N LEU A 314 20.33 11.84 12.81
CA LEU A 314 20.74 12.59 13.99
C LEU A 314 22.16 13.17 13.86
N LEU A 315 23.10 12.42 13.27
CA LEU A 315 24.45 12.94 12.99
C LEU A 315 24.38 14.15 12.04
N LEU A 316 23.55 14.05 10.98
CA LEU A 316 23.32 15.17 10.06
C LEU A 316 22.72 16.38 10.77
N ARG A 317 21.71 16.18 11.64
CA ARG A 317 21.06 17.26 12.40
C ARG A 317 22.02 17.95 13.36
N GLN A 318 22.97 17.22 13.92
CA GLN A 318 23.96 17.74 14.87
C GLN A 318 25.21 18.33 14.18
N GLY A 319 25.25 18.35 12.85
CA GLY A 319 26.42 18.81 12.11
C GLY A 319 27.64 17.91 12.25
N GLN A 320 27.47 16.65 12.67
CA GLN A 320 28.57 15.68 12.79
C GLN A 320 28.86 15.03 11.43
N TRP A 321 29.31 15.85 10.49
CA TRP A 321 29.43 15.51 9.08
C TRP A 321 30.42 14.39 8.81
N ASP A 322 31.59 14.40 9.48
CA ASP A 322 32.62 13.37 9.31
C ASP A 322 32.14 12.02 9.82
N GLU A 323 31.46 11.99 10.98
CA GLU A 323 30.87 10.76 11.52
C GLU A 323 29.72 10.23 10.65
N ALA A 324 28.88 11.11 10.10
CA ALA A 324 27.85 10.74 9.15
C ALA A 324 28.46 10.13 7.87
N TYR A 325 29.52 10.75 7.34
CA TYR A 325 30.23 10.24 6.17
C TYR A 325 30.82 8.85 6.43
N LYS A 326 31.54 8.66 7.56
CA LYS A 326 32.10 7.36 7.96
C LYS A 326 31.02 6.29 8.13
N LEU A 327 29.87 6.66 8.71
CA LEU A 327 28.79 5.72 8.90
C LEU A 327 28.19 5.27 7.56
N THR A 328 27.98 6.18 6.60
CA THR A 328 27.45 5.83 5.26
C THR A 328 28.36 4.87 4.49
N GLN A 329 29.66 4.88 4.74
CA GLN A 329 30.62 3.95 4.12
C GLN A 329 30.49 2.50 4.63
N ARG A 330 29.79 2.31 5.78
CA ARG A 330 29.54 1.00 6.38
C ARG A 330 28.13 0.48 6.11
N PHE A 331 27.33 1.19 5.33
CA PHE A 331 25.95 0.82 5.07
C PHE A 331 25.85 -0.53 4.35
N PRO A 332 24.85 -1.36 4.69
CA PRO A 332 24.51 -2.50 3.86
C PRO A 332 24.09 -2.04 2.46
N ASP A 333 24.31 -2.91 1.47
CA ASP A 333 24.08 -2.60 0.05
C ASP A 333 22.67 -2.06 -0.24
N GLU A 334 21.66 -2.54 0.48
CA GLU A 334 20.27 -2.08 0.36
C GLU A 334 20.11 -0.58 0.64
N LEU A 335 20.88 -0.02 1.56
CA LEU A 335 20.91 1.41 1.85
C LEU A 335 21.91 2.15 0.98
N ALA A 336 23.14 1.64 0.90
CA ALA A 336 24.25 2.28 0.20
C ALA A 336 23.91 2.57 -1.28
N ASN A 337 23.13 1.70 -1.92
CA ASN A 337 22.75 1.83 -3.32
C ASN A 337 21.53 2.73 -3.59
N THR A 338 20.94 3.36 -2.58
CA THR A 338 19.84 4.31 -2.78
C THR A 338 20.34 5.72 -3.09
N ASN A 339 19.64 6.45 -3.95
CA ASN A 339 19.99 7.83 -4.29
C ASN A 339 20.01 8.73 -3.05
N ARG A 340 19.10 8.50 -2.09
CA ARG A 340 19.09 9.17 -0.78
C ARG A 340 20.44 9.09 -0.10
N TRP A 341 20.95 7.89 0.13
CA TRP A 341 22.17 7.73 0.93
C TRP A 341 23.45 8.00 0.15
N ARG A 342 23.43 7.85 -1.17
CA ARG A 342 24.50 8.37 -2.06
C ARG A 342 24.59 9.90 -2.00
N TYR A 343 23.45 10.60 -2.04
CA TYR A 343 23.42 12.06 -1.84
C TYR A 343 23.99 12.44 -0.48
N TRP A 344 23.53 11.80 0.61
CA TRP A 344 23.98 12.14 1.96
C TRP A 344 25.45 11.77 2.20
N GLN A 345 25.98 10.74 1.56
CA GLN A 345 27.41 10.44 1.56
C GLN A 345 28.20 11.60 0.92
N ALA A 346 27.80 12.04 -0.28
CA ALA A 346 28.41 13.18 -0.96
C ALA A 346 28.29 14.48 -0.14
N ARG A 347 27.09 14.74 0.41
CA ARG A 347 26.79 15.95 1.18
C ARG A 347 27.57 16.02 2.49
N SER A 348 27.66 14.91 3.20
CA SER A 348 28.43 14.81 4.44
C SER A 348 29.92 15.04 4.18
N LEU A 349 30.46 14.44 3.11
CA LEU A 349 31.85 14.68 2.69
C LEU A 349 32.09 16.14 2.33
N GLN A 350 31.19 16.78 1.56
CA GLN A 350 31.29 18.18 1.18
C GLN A 350 31.32 19.11 2.41
N LEU A 351 30.47 18.81 3.41
CA LEU A 351 30.39 19.62 4.63
C LEU A 351 31.54 19.35 5.61
N ALA A 352 32.04 18.12 5.67
CA ALA A 352 33.19 17.77 6.49
C ALA A 352 34.52 18.27 5.91
N LYS A 353 34.61 18.29 4.57
CA LYS A 353 35.84 18.66 3.83
C LYS A 353 35.48 19.52 2.61
N PRO A 354 35.20 20.82 2.78
CA PRO A 354 34.73 21.69 1.69
C PRO A 354 35.63 21.75 0.48
N GLU A 355 36.93 21.57 0.68
CA GLU A 355 37.96 21.58 -0.39
C GLU A 355 38.03 20.26 -1.18
N SER A 356 37.30 19.24 -0.78
CA SER A 356 37.34 17.92 -1.40
C SER A 356 36.65 17.89 -2.75
N LYS A 357 37.38 17.66 -3.83
CA LYS A 357 36.82 17.43 -5.17
C LYS A 357 36.06 16.10 -5.28
N GLN A 358 36.26 15.18 -4.34
CA GLN A 358 35.61 13.87 -4.34
C GLN A 358 34.10 13.99 -4.12
N ALA A 359 33.64 15.00 -3.35
CA ALA A 359 32.21 15.22 -3.15
C ALA A 359 31.48 15.49 -4.48
N ALA A 360 32.05 16.30 -5.37
CA ALA A 360 31.49 16.56 -6.68
C ALA A 360 31.37 15.27 -7.53
N LEU A 361 32.37 14.39 -7.48
CA LEU A 361 32.34 13.11 -8.17
C LEU A 361 31.27 12.17 -7.62
N LEU A 362 30.97 12.21 -6.32
CA LEU A 362 29.92 11.41 -5.70
C LEU A 362 28.52 11.91 -6.08
N TYR A 363 28.31 13.23 -6.31
CA TYR A 363 27.05 13.77 -6.76
C TYR A 363 26.70 13.42 -8.21
N GLN A 364 27.71 13.31 -9.10
CA GLN A 364 27.50 13.13 -10.54
C GLN A 364 26.53 12.00 -10.90
N PRO A 365 26.73 10.74 -10.44
CA PRO A 365 25.82 9.65 -10.80
C PRO A 365 24.41 9.83 -10.23
N VAL A 366 24.28 10.52 -9.09
CA VAL A 366 22.97 10.80 -8.49
C VAL A 366 22.24 11.91 -9.25
N ALA A 367 22.98 12.91 -9.79
CA ALA A 367 22.41 14.00 -10.57
C ALA A 367 21.77 13.56 -11.91
N GLU A 368 22.08 12.36 -12.38
CA GLU A 368 21.42 11.76 -13.57
C GLU A 368 20.04 11.17 -13.25
N GLU A 369 19.64 11.12 -11.99
CA GLU A 369 18.41 10.51 -11.54
C GLU A 369 17.25 11.53 -11.44
N ARG A 370 16.02 11.06 -11.76
CA ARG A 370 14.81 11.88 -11.72
C ARG A 370 14.06 11.70 -10.39
N ASP A 371 14.68 12.08 -9.31
CA ASP A 371 14.07 12.09 -7.98
C ASP A 371 14.55 13.30 -7.17
N PHE A 372 14.07 13.40 -5.92
CA PHE A 372 14.43 14.50 -5.02
C PHE A 372 15.94 14.63 -4.84
N TYR A 373 16.65 13.53 -4.62
CA TYR A 373 18.10 13.53 -4.39
C TYR A 373 18.89 13.72 -5.67
N GLY A 374 18.34 13.27 -6.81
CA GLY A 374 18.89 13.56 -8.13
C GLY A 374 18.89 15.05 -8.43
N PHE A 375 17.74 15.71 -8.21
CA PHE A 375 17.63 17.15 -8.42
C PHE A 375 18.47 17.95 -7.41
N LEU A 376 18.51 17.53 -6.14
CA LEU A 376 19.44 18.11 -5.17
C LEU A 376 20.91 17.99 -5.58
N SER A 377 21.30 16.81 -6.08
CA SER A 377 22.69 16.58 -6.55
C SER A 377 23.02 17.46 -7.75
N ALA A 378 22.08 17.61 -8.70
CA ALA A 378 22.23 18.50 -9.83
C ALA A 378 22.40 19.97 -9.39
N ASP A 379 21.60 20.46 -8.43
CA ASP A 379 21.78 21.78 -7.84
C ASP A 379 23.18 21.97 -7.21
N ARG A 380 23.71 20.95 -6.53
CA ARG A 380 25.03 21.01 -5.87
C ARG A 380 26.19 21.15 -6.85
N ILE A 381 26.08 20.54 -8.03
CA ILE A 381 27.10 20.59 -9.09
C ILE A 381 26.72 21.55 -10.23
N GLN A 382 25.64 22.33 -10.08
CA GLN A 382 25.14 23.28 -11.08
C GLN A 382 24.84 22.64 -12.44
N ALA A 383 24.34 21.40 -12.41
CA ALA A 383 23.93 20.65 -13.61
C ALA A 383 22.41 20.81 -13.86
N PRO A 384 21.96 20.69 -15.12
CA PRO A 384 20.53 20.68 -15.43
C PRO A 384 19.83 19.43 -14.88
N TYR A 385 18.56 19.57 -14.48
CA TYR A 385 17.76 18.44 -14.08
C TYR A 385 17.52 17.45 -15.23
N LYS A 386 17.69 16.17 -14.95
CA LYS A 386 17.44 15.09 -15.91
C LYS A 386 16.03 14.55 -15.73
N LEU A 387 15.16 14.79 -16.71
CA LEU A 387 13.80 14.25 -16.68
C LEU A 387 13.70 12.84 -17.25
N ASN A 388 14.64 12.43 -18.08
CA ASN A 388 14.73 11.08 -18.66
C ASN A 388 13.37 10.59 -19.22
N HIS A 389 12.66 11.47 -19.95
CA HIS A 389 11.38 11.13 -20.53
C HIS A 389 11.59 10.29 -21.80
N GLN A 390 11.16 9.03 -21.72
CA GLN A 390 11.30 8.06 -22.79
C GLN A 390 10.09 7.11 -22.81
N PRO A 391 9.00 7.47 -23.51
CA PRO A 391 7.86 6.57 -23.69
C PRO A 391 8.27 5.29 -24.40
N LEU A 392 7.78 4.13 -23.93
CA LEU A 392 8.04 2.85 -24.58
C LEU A 392 7.34 2.78 -25.94
N ALA A 393 8.09 2.50 -26.99
CA ALA A 393 7.55 2.17 -28.29
C ALA A 393 6.97 0.75 -28.25
N LEU A 394 5.63 0.65 -28.18
CA LEU A 394 4.92 -0.63 -28.08
C LEU A 394 4.59 -1.18 -29.48
N ASP A 395 4.78 -2.49 -29.68
CA ASP A 395 4.25 -3.19 -30.84
C ASP A 395 2.70 -3.09 -30.81
N PRO A 396 2.06 -2.61 -31.90
CA PRO A 396 0.61 -2.56 -32.01
C PRO A 396 -0.08 -3.91 -31.73
N LYS A 397 0.57 -5.04 -32.05
CA LYS A 397 0.07 -6.39 -31.76
C LYS A 397 -0.03 -6.64 -30.25
N VAL A 398 0.92 -6.16 -29.46
CA VAL A 398 0.88 -6.27 -27.99
C VAL A 398 -0.30 -5.46 -27.44
N VAL A 399 -0.48 -4.22 -27.91
CA VAL A 399 -1.61 -3.37 -27.50
C VAL A 399 -2.94 -4.03 -27.84
N GLN A 400 -3.07 -4.58 -29.05
CA GLN A 400 -4.30 -5.26 -29.48
C GLN A 400 -4.56 -6.54 -28.68
N LYS A 401 -3.53 -7.33 -28.39
CA LYS A 401 -3.62 -8.51 -27.54
C LYS A 401 -4.17 -8.14 -26.14
N VAL A 402 -3.60 -7.11 -25.51
CA VAL A 402 -4.02 -6.63 -24.20
C VAL A 402 -5.47 -6.14 -24.27
N ARG A 403 -5.84 -5.34 -25.27
CA ARG A 403 -7.21 -4.81 -25.46
C ARG A 403 -8.25 -5.92 -25.62
N ASN A 404 -7.89 -7.03 -26.26
CA ASN A 404 -8.77 -8.19 -26.48
C ASN A 404 -8.82 -9.17 -25.31
N THR A 405 -7.98 -9.02 -24.29
CA THR A 405 -8.00 -9.88 -23.11
C THR A 405 -9.33 -9.74 -22.37
N ALA A 406 -9.95 -10.85 -21.98
CA ALA A 406 -11.29 -10.87 -21.37
C ALA A 406 -11.41 -9.94 -20.15
N GLY A 407 -10.44 -9.99 -19.21
CA GLY A 407 -10.42 -9.09 -18.04
C GLY A 407 -10.33 -7.60 -18.41
N ILE A 408 -9.60 -7.24 -19.48
CA ILE A 408 -9.55 -5.85 -19.96
C ILE A 408 -10.89 -5.44 -20.56
N ARG A 409 -11.52 -6.31 -21.38
CA ARG A 409 -12.85 -6.04 -21.94
C ARG A 409 -13.90 -5.86 -20.84
N ARG A 410 -13.87 -6.69 -19.79
CA ARG A 410 -14.75 -6.55 -18.61
C ARG A 410 -14.50 -5.25 -17.87
N ALA A 411 -13.22 -4.90 -17.62
CA ALA A 411 -12.85 -3.67 -16.94
C ALA A 411 -13.33 -2.41 -17.67
N LEU A 412 -13.16 -2.38 -19.00
CA LEU A 412 -13.61 -1.27 -19.83
C LEU A 412 -15.15 -1.18 -19.90
N GLU A 413 -15.86 -2.31 -19.97
CA GLU A 413 -17.32 -2.30 -19.95
C GLU A 413 -17.86 -1.80 -18.60
N PHE A 414 -17.27 -2.21 -17.47
CA PHE A 414 -17.61 -1.64 -16.17
C PHE A 414 -17.34 -0.14 -16.10
N HIS A 415 -16.20 0.31 -16.64
CA HIS A 415 -15.87 1.73 -16.69
C HIS A 415 -16.89 2.52 -17.51
N ASP A 416 -17.22 2.06 -18.72
CA ASP A 416 -18.17 2.72 -19.64
C ASP A 416 -19.60 2.74 -19.07
N ARG A 417 -19.91 1.83 -18.13
CA ARG A 417 -21.18 1.79 -17.36
C ARG A 417 -21.13 2.63 -16.07
N GLY A 418 -20.02 3.33 -15.79
CA GLY A 418 -19.85 4.08 -14.54
C GLY A 418 -19.61 3.23 -13.29
N GLN A 419 -19.44 1.91 -13.44
CA GLN A 419 -19.15 0.97 -12.34
C GLN A 419 -17.64 0.93 -12.05
N ILE A 420 -17.11 2.07 -11.66
CA ILE A 420 -15.65 2.34 -11.59
C ILE A 420 -14.91 1.40 -10.63
N VAL A 421 -15.53 1.03 -9.51
CA VAL A 421 -14.92 0.14 -8.50
C VAL A 421 -14.73 -1.27 -9.06
N ASP A 422 -15.75 -1.81 -9.74
CA ASP A 422 -15.69 -3.14 -10.34
C ASP A 422 -14.72 -3.15 -11.53
N GLY A 423 -14.73 -2.07 -12.34
CA GLY A 423 -13.75 -1.87 -13.41
C GLY A 423 -12.32 -1.88 -12.89
N ARG A 424 -12.02 -1.18 -11.80
CA ARG A 424 -10.68 -1.20 -11.18
C ARG A 424 -10.31 -2.59 -10.63
N ARG A 425 -11.27 -3.35 -10.09
CA ARG A 425 -11.03 -4.71 -9.60
C ARG A 425 -10.57 -5.64 -10.72
N GLU A 426 -11.29 -5.64 -11.84
CA GLU A 426 -10.90 -6.38 -13.05
C GLU A 426 -9.53 -5.94 -13.58
N TRP A 427 -9.34 -4.63 -13.69
CA TRP A 427 -8.13 -4.02 -14.23
C TRP A 427 -6.87 -4.50 -13.50
N TYR A 428 -6.89 -4.45 -12.15
CA TYR A 428 -5.72 -4.88 -11.36
C TYR A 428 -5.60 -6.38 -11.22
N HIS A 429 -6.71 -7.10 -11.34
CA HIS A 429 -6.67 -8.55 -11.32
C HIS A 429 -5.94 -9.10 -12.54
N VAL A 430 -6.29 -8.63 -13.73
CA VAL A 430 -5.69 -9.07 -14.98
C VAL A 430 -4.23 -8.62 -15.14
N SER A 431 -3.83 -7.49 -14.55
CA SER A 431 -2.43 -7.01 -14.57
C SER A 431 -1.43 -8.05 -14.07
N ARG A 432 -1.85 -8.93 -13.16
CA ARG A 432 -0.99 -9.99 -12.61
C ARG A 432 -0.58 -11.05 -13.61
N LEU A 433 -1.29 -11.13 -14.72
CA LEU A 433 -1.06 -12.09 -15.80
C LEU A 433 -0.20 -11.52 -16.93
N PHE A 434 0.09 -10.23 -16.88
CA PHE A 434 0.78 -9.52 -17.95
C PHE A 434 2.29 -9.43 -17.72
N SER A 435 3.03 -9.52 -18.81
CA SER A 435 4.43 -9.12 -18.88
C SER A 435 4.58 -7.60 -18.65
N ARG A 436 5.80 -7.13 -18.48
CA ARG A 436 6.11 -5.71 -18.34
C ARG A 436 5.55 -4.87 -19.50
N ASP A 437 5.80 -5.29 -20.73
CA ASP A 437 5.36 -4.55 -21.93
C ASP A 437 3.84 -4.57 -22.07
N GLU A 438 3.19 -5.68 -21.74
CA GLU A 438 1.73 -5.78 -21.70
C GLU A 438 1.13 -4.88 -20.60
N MET A 439 1.77 -4.75 -19.43
CA MET A 439 1.35 -3.80 -18.39
C MET A 439 1.54 -2.33 -18.85
N VAL A 440 2.60 -2.02 -19.60
CA VAL A 440 2.77 -0.68 -20.18
C VAL A 440 1.69 -0.41 -21.23
N ALA A 441 1.36 -1.41 -22.07
CA ALA A 441 0.24 -1.31 -23.03
C ALA A 441 -1.10 -1.11 -22.29
N GLN A 442 -1.34 -1.86 -21.24
CA GLN A 442 -2.51 -1.69 -20.38
C GLN A 442 -2.57 -0.26 -19.80
N ALA A 443 -1.49 0.25 -19.24
CA ALA A 443 -1.43 1.62 -18.71
C ALA A 443 -1.75 2.67 -19.78
N ARG A 444 -1.25 2.50 -21.00
CA ARG A 444 -1.56 3.37 -22.15
C ARG A 444 -3.04 3.33 -22.53
N ILE A 445 -3.66 2.15 -22.56
CA ILE A 445 -5.10 2.01 -22.81
C ILE A 445 -5.92 2.79 -21.77
N ALA A 446 -5.56 2.73 -20.49
CA ALA A 446 -6.23 3.51 -19.45
C ALA A 446 -6.00 5.02 -19.64
N TYR A 447 -4.78 5.43 -19.99
CA TYR A 447 -4.44 6.83 -20.24
C TYR A 447 -5.24 7.42 -21.41
N GLU A 448 -5.36 6.69 -22.52
CA GLU A 448 -6.17 7.07 -23.69
C GLU A 448 -7.67 7.21 -23.34
N LYS A 449 -8.16 6.47 -22.36
CA LYS A 449 -9.53 6.56 -21.82
C LYS A 449 -9.68 7.63 -20.74
N GLU A 450 -8.64 8.43 -20.48
CA GLU A 450 -8.59 9.41 -19.37
C GLU A 450 -8.81 8.80 -17.99
N TRP A 451 -8.59 7.51 -17.88
CA TRP A 451 -8.68 6.76 -16.62
C TRP A 451 -7.34 6.82 -15.89
N TYR A 452 -6.98 8.02 -15.42
CA TYR A 452 -5.63 8.37 -15.00
C TYR A 452 -5.11 7.57 -13.80
N PHE A 453 -5.92 7.35 -12.77
CA PHE A 453 -5.46 6.58 -11.60
C PHE A 453 -5.02 5.15 -11.96
N PRO A 454 -5.81 4.34 -12.69
CA PRO A 454 -5.35 3.05 -13.17
C PRO A 454 -4.14 3.13 -14.09
N ALA A 455 -4.05 4.13 -14.96
CA ALA A 455 -2.89 4.32 -15.85
C ALA A 455 -1.60 4.50 -15.05
N ILE A 456 -1.62 5.44 -14.09
CA ILE A 456 -0.48 5.75 -13.21
C ILE A 456 -0.08 4.52 -12.37
N ARG A 457 -1.06 3.84 -11.78
CA ARG A 457 -0.78 2.68 -10.94
C ARG A 457 -0.22 1.51 -11.74
N THR A 458 -0.78 1.23 -12.92
CA THR A 458 -0.35 0.11 -13.75
C THR A 458 1.06 0.31 -14.30
N ILE A 459 1.40 1.52 -14.76
CA ILE A 459 2.77 1.80 -15.24
C ILE A 459 3.80 1.72 -14.11
N SER A 460 3.40 2.09 -12.88
CA SER A 460 4.23 1.94 -11.69
C SER A 460 4.43 0.46 -11.31
N GLN A 461 3.39 -0.38 -11.46
CA GLN A 461 3.51 -1.84 -11.28
C GLN A 461 4.42 -2.49 -12.33
N ALA A 462 4.40 -1.98 -13.56
CA ALA A 462 5.34 -2.40 -14.61
C ALA A 462 6.78 -1.95 -14.33
N GLN A 463 7.02 -1.13 -13.29
CA GLN A 463 8.31 -0.50 -12.98
C GLN A 463 8.89 0.24 -14.20
N TYR A 464 8.01 0.84 -15.02
CA TYR A 464 8.41 1.67 -16.15
C TYR A 464 8.31 3.14 -15.77
N TRP A 465 9.46 3.73 -15.44
CA TRP A 465 9.52 5.05 -14.80
C TRP A 465 9.65 6.21 -15.80
N ASP A 466 9.95 5.92 -17.07
CA ASP A 466 10.38 6.93 -18.04
C ASP A 466 9.27 7.50 -18.93
N ASP A 467 8.05 6.93 -18.88
CA ASP A 467 6.89 7.53 -19.52
C ASP A 467 6.23 8.58 -18.61
N LEU A 468 6.66 9.83 -18.73
CA LEU A 468 6.15 10.93 -17.92
C LEU A 468 4.75 11.38 -18.33
N ASP A 469 4.27 11.02 -19.52
CA ASP A 469 2.92 11.38 -19.93
C ASP A 469 1.89 10.55 -19.15
N ILE A 470 2.11 9.25 -19.04
CA ILE A 470 1.24 8.36 -18.25
C ILE A 470 1.41 8.60 -16.75
N ARG A 471 2.66 8.79 -16.27
CA ARG A 471 2.93 8.98 -14.83
C ARG A 471 2.49 10.31 -14.27
N PHE A 472 2.53 11.37 -15.11
CA PHE A 472 2.21 12.75 -14.74
C PHE A 472 1.22 13.36 -15.75
N PRO A 473 -0.01 12.82 -15.85
CA PRO A 473 -1.01 13.33 -16.79
C PRO A 473 -1.43 14.74 -16.41
N MET A 474 -1.85 15.50 -17.42
CA MET A 474 -2.38 16.86 -17.25
C MET A 474 -3.91 16.84 -16.98
N ALA A 475 -4.35 15.94 -16.09
CA ALA A 475 -5.75 15.80 -15.73
C ALA A 475 -6.32 17.09 -15.10
N HIS A 476 -7.56 17.43 -15.42
CA HIS A 476 -8.25 18.64 -14.93
C HIS A 476 -7.45 19.94 -15.13
N ARG A 477 -6.65 20.03 -16.24
CA ARG A 477 -5.67 21.09 -16.48
C ARG A 477 -6.25 22.49 -16.30
N ASN A 478 -7.39 22.77 -16.95
CA ASN A 478 -7.97 24.12 -16.92
C ASN A 478 -8.41 24.51 -15.50
N ALA A 479 -9.06 23.58 -14.78
CA ALA A 479 -9.52 23.83 -13.41
C ALA A 479 -8.34 24.07 -12.44
N LEU A 480 -7.29 23.24 -12.50
CA LEU A 480 -6.10 23.39 -11.67
C LEU A 480 -5.35 24.70 -11.97
N VAL A 481 -5.15 25.04 -13.25
CA VAL A 481 -4.45 26.27 -13.63
C VAL A 481 -5.24 27.51 -13.19
N GLN A 482 -6.55 27.56 -13.44
CA GLN A 482 -7.39 28.71 -13.05
C GLN A 482 -7.46 28.87 -11.53
N ALA A 483 -7.72 27.77 -10.82
CA ALA A 483 -7.81 27.80 -9.35
C ALA A 483 -6.47 28.21 -8.70
N SER A 484 -5.34 27.71 -9.20
CA SER A 484 -4.02 28.08 -8.69
C SER A 484 -3.70 29.55 -8.91
N ARG A 485 -3.95 30.07 -10.10
CA ARG A 485 -3.73 31.49 -10.42
C ARG A 485 -4.59 32.42 -9.57
N ALA A 486 -5.86 32.06 -9.36
CA ALA A 486 -6.77 32.80 -8.49
C ALA A 486 -6.33 32.81 -7.00
N ARG A 487 -5.40 31.96 -6.62
CA ARG A 487 -4.85 31.85 -5.26
C ARG A 487 -3.36 32.22 -5.17
N GLU A 488 -2.81 32.78 -6.24
CA GLU A 488 -1.41 33.26 -6.30
C GLU A 488 -0.38 32.16 -5.96
N ILE A 489 -0.71 30.90 -6.31
CA ILE A 489 0.21 29.76 -6.21
C ILE A 489 0.57 29.25 -7.61
N HIS A 490 1.80 28.71 -7.74
CA HIS A 490 2.21 28.18 -9.02
C HIS A 490 1.43 26.90 -9.39
N PRO A 491 0.84 26.80 -10.60
CA PRO A 491 0.01 25.63 -10.97
C PRO A 491 0.76 24.29 -10.85
N SER A 492 2.07 24.24 -11.17
CA SER A 492 2.85 23.01 -11.05
C SER A 492 2.82 22.40 -9.65
N TRP A 493 2.82 23.23 -8.62
CA TRP A 493 2.75 22.79 -7.24
C TRP A 493 1.36 22.23 -6.89
N ALA A 494 0.29 22.85 -7.35
CA ALA A 494 -1.07 22.31 -7.18
C ALA A 494 -1.26 20.95 -7.91
N PHE A 495 -0.72 20.82 -9.13
CA PHE A 495 -0.66 19.54 -9.83
C PHE A 495 0.13 18.48 -9.03
N ALA A 496 1.29 18.86 -8.48
CA ALA A 496 2.13 17.98 -7.69
C ALA A 496 1.41 17.45 -6.44
N VAL A 497 0.73 18.35 -5.70
CA VAL A 497 -0.10 18.00 -4.54
C VAL A 497 -1.23 17.06 -4.96
N THR A 498 -2.00 17.38 -5.99
CA THR A 498 -3.11 16.54 -6.48
C THR A 498 -2.62 15.15 -6.90
N ARG A 499 -1.47 15.10 -7.60
CA ARG A 499 -0.82 13.85 -8.01
C ARG A 499 -0.40 13.00 -6.82
N GLN A 500 0.16 13.62 -5.77
CA GLN A 500 0.61 12.94 -4.56
C GLN A 500 -0.56 12.46 -3.70
N GLU A 501 -1.63 13.24 -3.59
CA GLU A 501 -2.79 12.93 -2.75
C GLU A 501 -3.65 11.79 -3.28
N SER A 502 -3.97 11.79 -4.55
CA SER A 502 -4.93 10.84 -5.11
C SER A 502 -4.51 10.18 -6.42
N ALA A 503 -3.39 10.59 -7.01
CA ALA A 503 -3.06 10.23 -8.40
C ALA A 503 -4.25 10.50 -9.36
N PHE A 504 -4.96 11.60 -9.15
CA PHE A 504 -6.16 12.04 -9.89
C PHE A 504 -7.37 11.10 -9.75
N MET A 505 -7.49 10.37 -8.65
CA MET A 505 -8.68 9.57 -8.35
C MET A 505 -9.75 10.47 -7.70
N ALA A 506 -10.78 10.87 -8.46
CA ALA A 506 -11.80 11.81 -8.00
C ALA A 506 -12.66 11.26 -6.85
N ASP A 507 -12.88 9.95 -6.81
CA ASP A 507 -13.63 9.24 -5.76
C ASP A 507 -12.75 8.73 -4.60
N ALA A 508 -11.50 9.22 -4.48
CA ALA A 508 -10.58 8.79 -3.45
C ALA A 508 -11.11 9.11 -2.04
N ARG A 509 -10.98 8.14 -1.14
CA ARG A 509 -11.26 8.27 0.29
C ARG A 509 -10.18 7.58 1.10
N SER A 510 -9.59 8.29 2.05
CA SER A 510 -8.66 7.67 2.98
C SER A 510 -9.40 6.98 4.15
N HIS A 511 -8.72 6.10 4.87
CA HIS A 511 -9.26 5.44 6.06
C HIS A 511 -9.59 6.43 7.21
N VAL A 512 -8.99 7.62 7.20
CA VAL A 512 -9.27 8.70 8.17
C VAL A 512 -10.29 9.72 7.66
N GLY A 513 -10.84 9.52 6.47
CA GLY A 513 -11.93 10.32 5.91
C GLY A 513 -11.51 11.48 5.01
N ALA A 514 -10.25 11.61 4.63
CA ALA A 514 -9.85 12.58 3.60
C ALA A 514 -10.47 12.21 2.24
N THR A 515 -10.90 13.19 1.45
CA THR A 515 -11.82 12.97 0.33
C THR A 515 -11.40 13.74 -0.92
N GLY A 516 -11.50 13.07 -2.08
CA GLY A 516 -11.39 13.64 -3.41
C GLY A 516 -9.97 13.84 -3.92
N LEU A 517 -9.83 14.59 -5.01
CA LEU A 517 -8.57 14.78 -5.75
C LEU A 517 -7.41 15.28 -4.89
N MET A 518 -7.67 16.25 -4.01
CA MET A 518 -6.67 16.87 -3.13
C MET A 518 -6.82 16.42 -1.67
N GLN A 519 -7.54 15.32 -1.40
CA GLN A 519 -7.66 14.62 -0.12
C GLN A 519 -7.95 15.57 1.07
N LEU A 520 -9.02 16.33 0.98
CA LEU A 520 -9.40 17.24 2.05
C LEU A 520 -10.16 16.51 3.18
N MET A 521 -9.76 16.77 4.41
CA MET A 521 -10.53 16.37 5.59
C MET A 521 -11.85 17.14 5.63
N PRO A 522 -12.97 16.53 6.03
CA PRO A 522 -14.28 17.20 6.04
C PRO A 522 -14.31 18.54 6.81
N ALA A 523 -13.64 18.59 7.95
CA ALA A 523 -13.53 19.83 8.75
C ALA A 523 -12.73 20.92 7.99
N THR A 524 -11.60 20.54 7.38
CA THR A 524 -10.78 21.44 6.57
C THR A 524 -11.56 21.98 5.36
N ALA A 525 -12.28 21.12 4.65
CA ALA A 525 -13.10 21.52 3.51
C ALA A 525 -14.16 22.54 3.91
N LYS A 526 -14.88 22.30 5.03
CA LYS A 526 -15.92 23.21 5.55
C LYS A 526 -15.33 24.57 5.98
N GLU A 527 -14.23 24.57 6.71
CA GLU A 527 -13.55 25.79 7.16
C GLU A 527 -13.03 26.60 5.97
N THR A 528 -12.38 25.94 5.01
CA THR A 528 -11.86 26.57 3.80
C THR A 528 -12.99 27.16 2.95
N ALA A 529 -14.10 26.41 2.76
CA ALA A 529 -15.28 26.88 2.04
C ALA A 529 -15.81 28.20 2.65
N LYS A 530 -15.96 28.23 3.97
CA LYS A 530 -16.40 29.44 4.71
C LYS A 530 -15.41 30.58 4.54
N ARG A 531 -14.11 30.34 4.74
CA ARG A 531 -13.07 31.36 4.71
C ARG A 531 -12.92 32.04 3.34
N PHE A 532 -13.05 31.27 2.27
CA PHE A 532 -12.84 31.74 0.90
C PHE A 532 -14.14 31.95 0.10
N ASN A 533 -15.31 31.90 0.77
CA ASN A 533 -16.63 32.01 0.17
C ASN A 533 -16.86 31.04 -1.02
N ILE A 534 -16.38 29.79 -0.89
CA ILE A 534 -16.58 28.75 -1.89
C ILE A 534 -17.89 28.01 -1.56
N PRO A 535 -18.87 27.93 -2.48
CA PRO A 535 -20.11 27.22 -2.24
C PRO A 535 -19.89 25.75 -1.90
N LEU A 536 -20.43 25.29 -0.77
CA LEU A 536 -20.37 23.89 -0.32
C LEU A 536 -21.70 23.55 0.39
N ALA A 537 -22.72 23.16 -0.38
CA ALA A 537 -24.05 22.87 0.15
C ALA A 537 -24.13 21.52 0.88
N SER A 538 -23.28 20.56 0.52
CA SER A 538 -23.23 19.25 1.18
C SER A 538 -21.80 18.66 1.23
N PRO A 539 -21.49 17.80 2.20
CA PRO A 539 -20.18 17.13 2.27
C PRO A 539 -19.84 16.31 1.01
N GLN A 540 -20.85 15.78 0.31
CA GLN A 540 -20.67 14.99 -0.92
C GLN A 540 -20.11 15.83 -2.07
N GLN A 541 -20.36 17.14 -2.09
CA GLN A 541 -19.82 18.02 -3.13
C GLN A 541 -18.29 18.09 -3.11
N VAL A 542 -17.63 17.73 -2.01
CA VAL A 542 -16.17 17.61 -1.95
C VAL A 542 -15.64 16.56 -2.93
N LEU A 543 -16.47 15.59 -3.36
CA LEU A 543 -16.10 14.62 -4.40
C LEU A 543 -16.19 15.18 -5.83
N ASN A 544 -16.87 16.33 -6.03
CA ASN A 544 -16.87 16.98 -7.32
C ASN A 544 -15.47 17.53 -7.63
N PRO A 545 -14.85 17.15 -8.77
CA PRO A 545 -13.48 17.56 -9.10
C PRO A 545 -13.23 19.06 -9.04
N THR A 546 -14.13 19.87 -9.61
CA THR A 546 -13.99 21.33 -9.64
C THR A 546 -14.06 21.92 -8.24
N THR A 547 -15.04 21.52 -7.43
CA THR A 547 -15.19 21.97 -6.05
C THR A 547 -13.98 21.56 -5.20
N ASN A 548 -13.51 20.32 -5.36
CA ASN A 548 -12.35 19.82 -4.64
C ASN A 548 -11.07 20.61 -4.97
N ILE A 549 -10.83 20.88 -6.25
CA ILE A 549 -9.70 21.69 -6.72
C ILE A 549 -9.77 23.12 -6.16
N GLN A 550 -10.95 23.77 -6.18
CA GLN A 550 -11.12 25.11 -5.63
C GLN A 550 -10.81 25.16 -4.13
N LEU A 551 -11.32 24.19 -3.36
CA LEU A 551 -11.06 24.07 -1.93
C LEU A 551 -9.60 23.73 -1.64
N GLY A 552 -9.05 22.74 -2.36
CA GLY A 552 -7.68 22.27 -2.15
C GLY A 552 -6.64 23.35 -2.44
N THR A 553 -6.79 24.09 -3.54
CA THR A 553 -5.88 25.20 -3.89
C THR A 553 -6.02 26.37 -2.91
N ALA A 554 -7.23 26.65 -2.44
CA ALA A 554 -7.46 27.68 -1.42
C ALA A 554 -6.79 27.32 -0.07
N TYR A 555 -6.91 26.07 0.36
CA TYR A 555 -6.24 25.58 1.56
C TYR A 555 -4.72 25.56 1.40
N LEU A 556 -4.22 25.15 0.24
CA LEU A 556 -2.79 25.15 -0.07
C LEU A 556 -2.20 26.57 -0.02
N SER A 557 -2.88 27.56 -0.63
CA SER A 557 -2.51 28.98 -0.56
C SER A 557 -2.53 29.53 0.87
N GLN A 558 -3.55 29.16 1.65
CA GLN A 558 -3.63 29.55 3.07
C GLN A 558 -2.42 29.06 3.87
N ILE A 559 -2.04 27.79 3.70
CA ILE A 559 -0.87 27.22 4.37
C ILE A 559 0.42 27.89 3.87
N TYR A 560 0.53 28.12 2.56
CA TYR A 560 1.67 28.78 1.96
C TYR A 560 1.93 30.17 2.60
N GLY A 561 0.87 30.97 2.78
CA GLY A 561 0.97 32.24 3.50
C GLY A 561 1.35 32.08 4.98
N GLN A 562 0.89 31.01 5.67
CA GLN A 562 1.25 30.75 7.07
C GLN A 562 2.73 30.42 7.27
N PHE A 563 3.43 30.01 6.22
CA PHE A 563 4.85 29.68 6.23
C PHE A 563 5.68 30.62 5.34
N ASN A 564 5.30 31.88 5.25
CA ASN A 564 6.03 32.97 4.59
C ASN A 564 6.43 32.62 3.13
N GLY A 565 5.53 31.95 2.39
CA GLY A 565 5.79 31.60 1.00
C GLY A 565 6.81 30.46 0.82
N ASN A 566 6.99 29.59 1.82
CA ASN A 566 7.89 28.44 1.74
C ASN A 566 7.13 27.15 1.38
N ARG A 567 7.33 26.64 0.15
CA ARG A 567 6.67 25.43 -0.35
C ARG A 567 7.11 24.15 0.39
N VAL A 568 8.35 24.10 0.89
CA VAL A 568 8.85 22.96 1.66
C VAL A 568 8.03 22.77 2.92
N LEU A 569 7.89 23.85 3.70
CA LEU A 569 7.13 23.86 4.96
C LEU A 569 5.64 23.71 4.71
N ALA A 570 5.10 24.38 3.70
CA ALA A 570 3.69 24.30 3.35
C ALA A 570 3.31 22.88 2.87
N SER A 571 4.15 22.21 2.09
CA SER A 571 3.93 20.81 1.69
C SER A 571 3.93 19.87 2.89
N ALA A 572 4.86 20.03 3.83
CA ALA A 572 4.86 19.27 5.08
C ALA A 572 3.60 19.53 5.91
N ALA A 573 3.14 20.78 5.97
CA ALA A 573 1.97 21.19 6.72
C ALA A 573 0.66 20.71 6.09
N TYR A 574 0.59 20.60 4.77
CA TYR A 574 -0.55 20.04 4.08
C TYR A 574 -0.81 18.57 4.50
N ASN A 575 0.25 17.78 4.58
CA ASN A 575 0.16 16.37 4.97
C ASN A 575 0.05 16.16 6.50
N ALA A 576 0.93 16.80 7.30
CA ALA A 576 1.04 16.54 8.73
C ALA A 576 0.27 17.54 9.63
N GLY A 577 -0.19 18.63 9.06
CA GLY A 577 -0.82 19.75 9.76
C GLY A 577 0.18 20.82 10.22
N PRO A 578 -0.23 22.13 10.20
CA PRO A 578 0.66 23.25 10.52
C PRO A 578 1.27 23.20 11.92
N GLY A 579 0.51 22.71 12.90
CA GLY A 579 0.99 22.63 14.30
C GLY A 579 2.21 21.72 14.47
N ARG A 580 2.24 20.58 13.78
CA ARG A 580 3.39 19.66 13.80
C ARG A 580 4.61 20.25 13.11
N VAL A 581 4.43 20.93 11.99
CA VAL A 581 5.54 21.58 11.28
C VAL A 581 6.17 22.67 12.16
N ARG A 582 5.38 23.51 12.83
CA ARG A 582 5.90 24.48 13.80
C ARG A 582 6.64 23.82 14.95
N GLN A 583 6.16 22.66 15.44
CA GLN A 583 6.89 21.90 16.46
C GLN A 583 8.25 21.39 15.93
N TRP A 584 8.33 20.91 14.69
CA TRP A 584 9.57 20.40 14.07
C TRP A 584 10.57 21.50 13.71
N LEU A 585 10.09 22.75 13.57
CA LEU A 585 10.93 23.93 13.34
C LEU A 585 11.59 24.45 14.62
N ARG A 586 11.10 24.08 15.80
CA ARG A 586 11.73 24.51 17.06
C ARG A 586 13.18 24.06 17.12
N ASN A 587 14.10 25.00 17.34
CA ASN A 587 15.54 24.74 17.36
C ASN A 587 16.07 24.13 16.03
N ALA A 588 15.52 24.55 14.91
CA ALA A 588 15.90 24.07 13.58
C ALA A 588 16.35 25.21 12.64
N GLU A 589 16.45 26.43 13.12
CA GLU A 589 16.80 27.63 12.34
C GLU A 589 18.20 27.52 11.70
N HIS A 590 19.09 26.78 12.32
CA HIS A 590 20.45 26.52 11.82
C HIS A 590 20.51 25.44 10.73
N LEU A 591 19.40 24.73 10.47
CA LEU A 591 19.38 23.64 9.50
C LEU A 591 19.12 24.17 8.10
N SER A 592 19.88 23.64 7.11
CA SER A 592 19.47 23.75 5.73
C SER A 592 18.22 22.91 5.45
N PHE A 593 17.44 23.28 4.42
CA PHE A 593 16.18 22.61 4.10
C PHE A 593 16.34 21.11 3.85
N ASP A 594 17.43 20.70 3.20
CA ASP A 594 17.71 19.28 2.91
C ASP A 594 17.91 18.47 4.21
N VAL A 595 18.65 19.00 5.19
CA VAL A 595 18.80 18.37 6.51
C VAL A 595 17.46 18.36 7.25
N TRP A 596 16.69 19.44 7.21
CA TRP A 596 15.38 19.51 7.86
C TRP A 596 14.40 18.49 7.26
N VAL A 597 14.29 18.43 5.94
CA VAL A 597 13.42 17.46 5.24
C VAL A 597 13.81 16.03 5.60
N GLU A 598 15.12 15.70 5.59
CA GLU A 598 15.58 14.37 5.97
C GLU A 598 15.25 14.00 7.42
N ASN A 599 15.18 15.00 8.30
CA ASN A 599 14.88 14.84 9.72
C ASN A 599 13.38 14.94 10.07
N ILE A 600 12.47 15.08 9.10
CA ILE A 600 11.03 15.00 9.39
C ILE A 600 10.73 13.67 10.07
N PRO A 601 10.14 13.67 11.30
CA PRO A 601 9.96 12.45 12.09
C PRO A 601 9.00 11.42 11.50
N PHE A 602 8.06 11.88 10.65
CA PHE A 602 7.07 11.03 9.99
C PHE A 602 7.57 10.62 8.61
N ASP A 603 7.78 9.34 8.41
CA ASP A 603 8.27 8.78 7.13
C ASP A 603 7.35 9.15 5.96
N GLU A 604 6.03 9.10 6.18
CA GLU A 604 5.02 9.52 5.20
C GLU A 604 5.18 10.98 4.80
N THR A 605 5.28 11.89 5.79
CA THR A 605 5.41 13.32 5.51
C THR A 605 6.74 13.67 4.86
N ARG A 606 7.83 13.01 5.27
CA ARG A 606 9.15 13.17 4.64
C ARG A 606 9.10 12.80 3.16
N GLN A 607 8.56 11.63 2.83
CA GLN A 607 8.40 11.20 1.45
C GLN A 607 7.43 12.08 0.67
N TYR A 608 6.35 12.54 1.31
CA TYR A 608 5.39 13.47 0.72
C TYR A 608 6.05 14.75 0.24
N VAL A 609 6.83 15.42 1.09
CA VAL A 609 7.55 16.65 0.74
C VAL A 609 8.50 16.42 -0.44
N GLN A 610 9.29 15.35 -0.38
CA GLN A 610 10.22 14.99 -1.45
C GLN A 610 9.49 14.77 -2.78
N ASN A 611 8.38 14.03 -2.76
CA ASN A 611 7.59 13.77 -3.95
C ASN A 611 6.94 15.04 -4.51
N VAL A 612 6.31 15.85 -3.67
CA VAL A 612 5.63 17.08 -4.12
C VAL A 612 6.61 18.05 -4.77
N LEU A 613 7.78 18.25 -4.19
CA LEU A 613 8.81 19.13 -4.77
C LEU A 613 9.31 18.56 -6.10
N THR A 614 9.61 17.27 -6.17
CA THR A 614 10.02 16.57 -7.41
C THR A 614 8.95 16.69 -8.49
N TYR A 615 7.68 16.43 -8.14
CA TYR A 615 6.56 16.51 -9.09
C TYR A 615 6.31 17.94 -9.56
N SER A 616 6.55 18.93 -8.70
CA SER A 616 6.44 20.35 -9.09
C SER A 616 7.44 20.70 -10.18
N VAL A 617 8.68 20.19 -10.13
CA VAL A 617 9.66 20.35 -11.21
C VAL A 617 9.14 19.74 -12.51
N ILE A 618 8.65 18.49 -12.46
CA ILE A 618 8.14 17.78 -13.64
C ILE A 618 6.94 18.52 -14.26
N TYR A 619 5.95 18.90 -13.45
CA TYR A 619 4.79 19.64 -13.94
C TYR A 619 5.14 21.07 -14.41
N GLY A 620 6.17 21.69 -13.84
CA GLY A 620 6.69 22.97 -14.33
C GLY A 620 7.14 22.87 -15.78
N GLN A 621 7.87 21.82 -16.13
CA GLN A 621 8.28 21.56 -17.52
C GLN A 621 7.06 21.29 -18.42
N LYS A 622 6.10 20.47 -17.98
CA LYS A 622 4.88 20.15 -18.76
C LYS A 622 3.97 21.36 -18.97
N LEU A 623 4.05 22.35 -18.11
CA LEU A 623 3.33 23.63 -18.22
C LEU A 623 4.10 24.70 -18.99
N ASN A 624 5.30 24.40 -19.50
CA ASN A 624 6.25 25.38 -20.10
C ASN A 624 6.55 26.55 -19.14
N SER A 625 6.60 26.27 -17.84
CA SER A 625 6.94 27.21 -16.77
C SER A 625 7.85 26.51 -15.76
N PRO A 626 9.13 26.26 -16.15
CA PRO A 626 10.08 25.52 -15.31
C PRO A 626 10.21 26.11 -13.92
N GLN A 627 10.25 25.26 -12.92
CA GLN A 627 10.42 25.61 -11.52
C GLN A 627 11.66 24.92 -10.95
N PRO A 628 12.46 25.60 -10.10
CA PRO A 628 13.52 24.91 -9.36
C PRO A 628 12.91 23.96 -8.32
N LEU A 629 13.69 23.00 -7.85
CA LEU A 629 13.27 22.10 -6.76
C LEU A 629 12.88 22.92 -5.52
N VAL A 630 13.72 23.89 -5.15
CA VAL A 630 13.48 24.88 -4.10
C VAL A 630 13.97 26.26 -4.54
N GLU A 631 13.24 27.29 -4.21
CA GLU A 631 13.64 28.67 -4.40
C GLU A 631 14.73 29.07 -3.40
N TRP A 632 15.45 30.18 -3.68
CA TRP A 632 16.52 30.63 -2.80
C TRP A 632 16.04 30.88 -1.37
N HIS A 633 14.88 31.54 -1.20
CA HIS A 633 14.30 31.87 0.10
C HIS A 633 13.77 30.67 0.87
N GLU A 634 13.58 29.52 0.21
CA GLU A 634 13.12 28.27 0.82
C GLU A 634 14.24 27.44 1.44
N ARG A 635 15.51 27.82 1.20
CA ARG A 635 16.69 27.02 1.56
C ARG A 635 17.06 27.09 3.04
N TYR A 636 16.67 28.16 3.72
CA TYR A 636 16.93 28.40 5.14
C TYR A 636 15.63 28.87 5.81
N PHE A 637 15.48 28.54 7.07
CA PHE A 637 14.28 28.85 7.82
C PHE A 637 14.55 30.04 8.74
N GLU A 638 13.76 31.08 8.64
CA GLU A 638 13.77 32.19 9.58
C GLU A 638 13.08 31.77 10.90
N SER A 639 13.55 32.31 12.03
CA SER A 639 12.87 32.13 13.33
C SER A 639 11.45 32.70 13.23
N GLN A 640 10.44 31.83 13.42
CA GLN A 640 9.02 32.21 13.42
C GLN A 640 8.57 32.63 14.81
#